data_985369ba893ac2b9590e7cc1fec55fcf
#
_entry.id   985369ba893ac2b9590e7cc1fec55fcf
#
_cell.length_a   1.000
_cell.length_b   1.000
_cell.length_c   1.000
_cell.angle_alpha   90.00
_cell.angle_beta   90.00
_cell.angle_gamma   90.00
#
_symmetry.space_group_name_H-M   'P 1'
#
loop_
_entity.id
_entity.type
_entity.pdbx_description
1 polymer ?
#
loop_
_entity_poly.entity_id
_entity_poly.type
_entity_poly.pdbx_seq_one_letter_code
_entity_poly.pdbx_strand_id
1 'polypeptide(L)'
;MDSTPAPMAAGVAPTSTTVTPSGTPSASPGTPAAPAVPAVAQDLKLTQYVDPMIGTDQVPPLVPDIANTAPEDLLGGFTTPAATMPAGMVQWGPDTPSVPNTWSPPGYHYSQTSITGFSLTHLSGVGCSAGGALPVFPTVAGQSGPAAFKHANETARPGYYGVTFDNGIRTELSATLRSGIARFVWPAGQRGQLNLAAKTNAASWGGSIAQDPNDPQALSGSMTGGSFCSSGQTYKIYFYARVDQPFTAKLGSGSAQLTFASSSGAPSTVNMKVGISYVSVKNAKDNLAGESGTQTFDQVAAQADATWNQALNAIQVTGGSAGNLKKFYTALYHVLLAPSVFSDANGDYLTMGGKTANAGKDRIHYTTFSSWDTYRSLMPLMAWLKPAAAGDMMQSLVDDAGTCGGAFPKWVEGNTSSDVMPGDNVPILVAQSYLYGATGFDAKKALSIMLDTASGAVTACKGVTALPGLAEYQKYGYLPADAFIQVDSSHSGGTASTTLEYATTDYAISRFAQALGDTVNAAKLLARSANWKNVINPAAPGSNGATLPRLSDRNSDGNWVANSFDEIEGNVEQYTWMVPFDIPGLMGVLGGDAAVVPRLDTFNAYLNAGSKSPHLWIGNEPAFATPWLYNWTSRPDKTQALVRRILDEQFTTAASGLPGNDDEGATSGWFVWAALGLYPEIPAVPGFTLTSPLFPHATIRLGNGKTLAIDTDHPGSIYVKNAALNGAPLTGTWIDFAQVSNGGAITFGLGDTPSAWGKSQAAR
;
A
#
# COMPACT_ATOMS: atom_id res chain seq x y z
N MET A 1 27.41 -56.13 23.83
CA MET A 1 27.94 -56.01 25.15
C MET A 1 27.44 -54.66 25.66
N ASP A 2 26.26 -54.61 26.18
CA ASP A 2 25.89 -54.75 27.59
C ASP A 2 26.67 -53.75 28.45
N SER A 3 26.08 -52.82 29.20
CA SER A 3 24.91 -52.92 30.07
C SER A 3 24.51 -51.56 30.64
N THR A 4 23.26 -51.31 30.72
CA THR A 4 22.57 -50.52 31.76
C THR A 4 22.67 -51.26 33.10
N PRO A 5 22.43 -50.69 34.30
CA PRO A 5 21.17 -50.07 34.71
C PRO A 5 21.21 -48.98 35.81
N ALA A 6 20.03 -48.43 36.10
CA ALA A 6 19.61 -47.71 37.32
C ALA A 6 19.49 -48.66 38.57
N PRO A 7 19.04 -48.30 39.78
CA PRO A 7 18.09 -47.27 40.17
C PRO A 7 18.25 -46.61 41.58
N MET A 8 17.36 -45.61 41.86
CA MET A 8 16.66 -45.24 43.13
C MET A 8 17.31 -45.33 44.53
N ALA A 9 17.10 -44.28 45.31
CA ALA A 9 16.48 -44.39 46.64
C ALA A 9 15.92 -43.04 47.14
N ALA A 10 14.74 -43.12 47.73
CA ALA A 10 14.00 -42.09 48.42
C ALA A 10 14.44 -41.92 49.86
N GLY A 11 14.09 -40.78 50.48
CA GLY A 11 14.08 -40.77 51.93
C GLY A 11 14.06 -39.40 52.61
N VAL A 12 12.86 -39.01 53.11
CA VAL A 12 12.59 -38.47 54.46
C VAL A 12 12.79 -36.96 54.70
N ALA A 13 11.67 -36.30 54.98
CA ALA A 13 11.58 -35.00 55.66
C ALA A 13 11.84 -35.09 57.16
N PRO A 14 12.19 -34.00 57.79
CA PRO A 14 11.80 -33.77 59.19
C PRO A 14 11.15 -32.40 59.45
N THR A 15 10.25 -32.45 60.32
CA THR A 15 9.40 -31.60 61.09
C THR A 15 9.91 -30.23 61.53
N SER A 16 8.92 -29.33 61.65
CA SER A 16 8.95 -27.98 62.19
C SER A 16 9.41 -27.83 63.65
N THR A 17 10.08 -26.71 63.93
CA THR A 17 10.00 -26.04 65.25
C THR A 17 10.00 -24.50 65.01
N THR A 18 8.97 -23.88 65.57
CA THR A 18 8.75 -22.45 65.72
C THR A 18 9.70 -21.86 66.76
N VAL A 19 10.37 -20.77 66.39
CA VAL A 19 10.94 -19.82 67.37
C VAL A 19 10.74 -18.41 66.83
N THR A 20 9.94 -17.57 67.52
CA THR A 20 9.85 -16.13 67.34
C THR A 20 11.01 -15.43 68.03
N PRO A 21 11.60 -14.42 67.36
CA PRO A 21 12.00 -13.21 68.09
C PRO A 21 11.57 -11.93 67.35
N SER A 22 11.05 -11.03 68.10
CA SER A 22 10.77 -9.63 67.80
C SER A 22 12.04 -8.85 67.46
N GLY A 23 12.07 -8.21 66.29
CA GLY A 23 13.11 -7.26 65.91
C GLY A 23 12.67 -6.50 64.66
N THR A 24 12.39 -5.23 64.77
CA THR A 24 12.09 -4.29 63.67
C THR A 24 13.27 -4.19 62.71
N PRO A 25 13.09 -4.45 61.42
CA PRO A 25 14.13 -4.14 60.42
C PRO A 25 13.85 -2.78 59.76
N SER A 26 14.92 -2.02 59.69
CA SER A 26 15.14 -0.83 58.86
C SER A 26 14.75 -1.08 57.39
N ALA A 27 14.02 -0.14 56.78
CA ALA A 27 13.66 -0.18 55.39
C ALA A 27 14.89 -0.11 54.46
N SER A 28 15.13 -1.15 53.70
CA SER A 28 16.01 -1.11 52.54
C SER A 28 15.32 -0.45 51.36
N PRO A 29 16.04 0.27 50.46
CA PRO A 29 15.41 0.93 49.28
C PRO A 29 14.85 -0.15 48.37
N GLY A 30 13.57 0.00 48.03
CA GLY A 30 12.81 -0.90 47.17
C GLY A 30 13.44 -0.98 45.79
N THR A 31 13.63 -2.19 45.29
CA THR A 31 13.89 -2.48 43.87
C THR A 31 12.75 -1.92 43.06
N PRO A 32 13.01 -1.18 41.92
CA PRO A 32 11.94 -0.71 41.05
C PRO A 32 11.11 -1.91 40.59
N ALA A 33 9.79 -1.82 40.73
CA ALA A 33 8.89 -2.83 40.18
C ALA A 33 9.09 -2.90 38.66
N ALA A 34 9.21 -4.11 38.13
CA ALA A 34 9.22 -4.34 36.69
C ALA A 34 7.95 -3.71 36.09
N PRO A 35 8.03 -3.02 34.94
CA PRO A 35 6.88 -2.44 34.31
C PRO A 35 5.82 -3.52 34.07
N ALA A 36 4.59 -3.25 34.46
CA ALA A 36 3.46 -4.15 34.25
C ALA A 36 3.33 -4.43 32.74
N VAL A 37 3.31 -5.72 32.39
CA VAL A 37 2.97 -6.13 30.99
C VAL A 37 1.60 -5.54 30.69
N PRO A 38 1.46 -4.74 29.58
CA PRO A 38 0.17 -4.15 29.24
C PRO A 38 -0.88 -5.25 29.11
N ALA A 39 -2.03 -5.07 29.74
CA ALA A 39 -3.18 -5.93 29.56
C ALA A 39 -3.50 -6.01 28.06
N VAL A 40 -3.87 -7.20 27.55
CA VAL A 40 -4.32 -7.35 26.16
C VAL A 40 -5.40 -6.31 25.90
N ALA A 41 -5.13 -5.37 25.00
CA ALA A 41 -6.03 -4.27 24.72
C ALA A 41 -7.36 -4.82 24.19
N GLN A 42 -8.48 -4.36 24.79
CA GLN A 42 -9.82 -4.72 24.36
C GLN A 42 -10.07 -4.15 22.94
N ASP A 43 -10.82 -4.88 22.10
CA ASP A 43 -11.17 -4.38 20.77
C ASP A 43 -12.07 -3.15 20.86
N LEU A 44 -11.66 -2.09 20.15
CA LEU A 44 -12.40 -0.84 20.04
C LEU A 44 -13.27 -0.85 18.77
N LYS A 45 -14.34 -0.06 18.75
CA LYS A 45 -15.15 0.14 17.55
C LYS A 45 -14.47 1.19 16.66
N LEU A 46 -13.55 0.75 15.79
CA LEU A 46 -12.67 1.63 15.01
C LEU A 46 -13.21 1.95 13.61
N THR A 47 -14.08 1.11 13.05
CA THR A 47 -14.73 1.36 11.75
C THR A 47 -15.54 2.67 11.74
N GLN A 48 -15.95 3.20 12.89
CA GLN A 48 -16.63 4.49 12.99
C GLN A 48 -15.77 5.71 12.60
N TYR A 49 -14.45 5.57 12.61
CA TYR A 49 -13.52 6.63 12.24
C TYR A 49 -13.11 6.58 10.75
N VAL A 50 -13.40 5.49 10.05
CA VAL A 50 -13.01 5.34 8.64
C VAL A 50 -13.99 6.09 7.74
N ASP A 51 -13.44 6.89 6.85
CA ASP A 51 -14.18 7.61 5.81
C ASP A 51 -13.58 7.28 4.42
N PRO A 52 -14.14 6.28 3.72
CA PRO A 52 -13.62 5.88 2.41
C PRO A 52 -13.72 6.95 1.31
N MET A 53 -14.34 8.09 1.60
CA MET A 53 -14.39 9.24 0.67
C MET A 53 -13.08 10.04 0.66
N ILE A 54 -12.23 9.93 1.67
CA ILE A 54 -10.93 10.63 1.69
C ILE A 54 -10.05 10.08 0.57
N GLY A 55 -9.53 10.96 -0.29
CA GLY A 55 -8.70 10.62 -1.45
C GLY A 55 -9.49 10.43 -2.75
N THR A 56 -10.83 10.57 -2.75
CA THR A 56 -11.66 10.36 -3.95
C THR A 56 -11.86 11.61 -4.81
N ASP A 57 -11.28 12.75 -4.42
CA ASP A 57 -11.32 14.00 -5.19
C ASP A 57 -9.91 14.46 -5.55
N GLN A 58 -9.84 15.39 -6.49
CA GLN A 58 -8.56 15.97 -6.92
C GLN A 58 -7.92 16.80 -5.82
N VAL A 59 -6.58 16.77 -5.78
CA VAL A 59 -5.80 17.69 -4.94
C VAL A 59 -5.99 19.12 -5.47
N PRO A 60 -6.26 20.12 -4.61
CA PRO A 60 -6.27 21.51 -5.03
C PRO A 60 -4.89 21.92 -5.60
N PRO A 61 -4.83 22.87 -6.56
CA PRO A 61 -3.54 23.40 -7.06
C PRO A 61 -2.66 23.84 -5.90
N LEU A 62 -1.46 23.29 -5.82
CA LEU A 62 -0.67 23.26 -4.60
C LEU A 62 0.19 24.51 -4.35
N VAL A 63 0.44 25.31 -5.39
CA VAL A 63 1.16 26.58 -5.28
C VAL A 63 0.62 27.58 -6.29
N PRO A 64 0.04 28.72 -5.87
CA PRO A 64 -0.58 29.68 -6.77
C PRO A 64 0.38 30.33 -7.81
N ASP A 65 1.68 30.30 -7.57
CA ASP A 65 2.68 31.01 -8.36
C ASP A 65 3.54 30.10 -9.27
N ILE A 66 3.33 28.77 -9.27
CA ILE A 66 4.03 27.88 -10.22
C ILE A 66 3.19 27.78 -11.48
N ALA A 67 3.52 28.61 -12.46
CA ALA A 67 2.80 28.75 -13.73
C ALA A 67 2.82 27.49 -14.65
N ASN A 68 3.38 26.37 -14.21
CA ASN A 68 3.52 25.12 -14.94
C ASN A 68 3.24 23.91 -14.04
N THR A 69 2.08 23.85 -13.35
CA THR A 69 1.60 22.57 -12.84
C THR A 69 1.23 21.70 -14.05
N ALA A 70 1.98 20.63 -14.25
CA ALA A 70 1.61 19.64 -15.25
C ALA A 70 0.26 19.03 -14.89
N PRO A 71 -0.58 18.59 -15.85
CA PRO A 71 -1.85 17.92 -15.54
C PRO A 71 -1.69 16.74 -14.58
N GLU A 72 -0.57 16.03 -14.64
CA GLU A 72 -0.20 14.96 -13.73
C GLU A 72 0.02 15.41 -12.28
N ASP A 73 0.35 16.66 -12.03
CA ASP A 73 0.53 17.22 -10.68
C ASP A 73 -0.82 17.53 -9.98
N LEU A 74 -1.93 17.51 -10.71
CA LEU A 74 -3.28 17.75 -10.21
C LEU A 74 -4.03 16.46 -9.89
N LEU A 75 -3.30 15.36 -9.78
CA LEU A 75 -3.86 14.05 -9.47
C LEU A 75 -4.43 14.05 -8.04
N GLY A 76 -5.58 13.37 -7.87
CA GLY A 76 -6.16 13.10 -6.56
C GLY A 76 -5.59 11.83 -5.96
N GLY A 77 -6.09 11.44 -4.78
CA GLY A 77 -5.71 10.17 -4.18
C GLY A 77 -6.17 8.95 -4.97
N PHE A 78 -7.10 9.11 -5.88
CA PHE A 78 -7.75 8.06 -6.69
C PHE A 78 -8.24 6.84 -5.89
N THR A 79 -8.55 7.06 -4.62
CA THR A 79 -9.12 6.02 -3.76
C THR A 79 -10.55 5.71 -4.17
N THR A 80 -11.05 4.56 -3.75
CA THR A 80 -12.42 4.13 -4.06
C THR A 80 -13.26 3.97 -2.80
N PRO A 81 -14.53 4.45 -2.80
CA PRO A 81 -15.45 4.21 -1.68
C PRO A 81 -16.14 2.83 -1.76
N ALA A 82 -15.62 1.91 -2.54
CA ALA A 82 -16.20 0.61 -2.79
C ALA A 82 -16.40 -0.22 -1.51
N ALA A 83 -17.50 -0.99 -1.48
CA ALA A 83 -17.68 -2.03 -0.49
C ALA A 83 -16.72 -3.19 -0.75
N THR A 84 -15.82 -3.47 0.17
CA THR A 84 -14.80 -4.51 0.07
C THR A 84 -14.42 -5.08 1.43
N MET A 85 -13.75 -6.22 1.45
CA MET A 85 -13.05 -6.80 2.60
C MET A 85 -11.57 -6.38 2.61
N PRO A 86 -10.85 -6.52 3.74
CA PRO A 86 -9.39 -6.38 3.71
C PRO A 86 -8.79 -7.31 2.63
N ALA A 87 -7.97 -6.77 1.74
CA ALA A 87 -7.39 -7.47 0.60
C ALA A 87 -8.43 -8.18 -0.32
N GLY A 88 -9.66 -7.64 -0.42
CA GLY A 88 -10.75 -8.29 -1.14
C GLY A 88 -10.51 -8.38 -2.66
N MET A 89 -10.79 -9.54 -3.25
CA MET A 89 -10.89 -9.72 -4.71
C MET A 89 -12.06 -8.89 -5.27
N VAL A 90 -13.17 -8.79 -4.51
CA VAL A 90 -14.33 -7.95 -4.84
C VAL A 90 -14.20 -6.60 -4.13
N GLN A 91 -14.25 -5.54 -4.93
CA GLN A 91 -14.36 -4.14 -4.49
C GLN A 91 -15.55 -3.54 -5.25
N TRP A 92 -16.78 -3.79 -4.75
CA TRP A 92 -18.01 -3.40 -5.43
C TRP A 92 -18.37 -1.96 -5.10
N GLY A 93 -18.22 -1.08 -6.07
CA GLY A 93 -18.36 0.36 -5.85
C GLY A 93 -18.97 1.12 -7.04
N PRO A 94 -19.26 2.41 -6.84
CA PRO A 94 -19.80 3.29 -7.87
C PRO A 94 -18.73 3.68 -8.90
N ASP A 95 -19.20 3.85 -10.14
CA ASP A 95 -18.46 4.49 -11.22
C ASP A 95 -19.16 5.82 -11.59
N THR A 96 -18.39 6.90 -11.66
CA THR A 96 -18.85 8.21 -12.12
C THR A 96 -18.34 8.53 -13.52
N PRO A 97 -18.85 9.55 -14.21
CA PRO A 97 -18.19 10.08 -15.40
C PRO A 97 -16.77 10.56 -15.09
N SER A 98 -15.86 10.46 -16.05
CA SER A 98 -14.52 11.08 -15.94
C SER A 98 -14.64 12.59 -15.75
N VAL A 99 -13.69 13.18 -15.02
CA VAL A 99 -13.64 14.64 -14.83
C VAL A 99 -13.15 15.30 -16.14
N PRO A 100 -13.92 16.22 -16.73
CA PRO A 100 -13.54 16.87 -17.98
C PRO A 100 -12.24 17.68 -17.85
N ASN A 101 -11.44 17.66 -18.93
CA ASN A 101 -10.19 18.42 -19.06
C ASN A 101 -9.10 18.12 -18.01
N THR A 102 -9.16 16.94 -17.37
CA THR A 102 -8.16 16.49 -16.43
C THR A 102 -7.76 15.07 -16.73
N TRP A 103 -6.55 14.69 -16.35
CA TRP A 103 -6.17 13.29 -16.26
C TRP A 103 -6.97 12.66 -15.11
N SER A 104 -7.76 11.66 -15.38
CA SER A 104 -8.68 11.06 -14.43
C SER A 104 -8.91 9.60 -14.80
N PRO A 105 -8.32 8.63 -14.08
CA PRO A 105 -8.64 7.23 -14.30
C PRO A 105 -10.13 6.96 -14.13
N PRO A 106 -10.72 6.00 -14.86
CA PRO A 106 -12.10 5.62 -14.66
C PRO A 106 -12.33 5.07 -13.25
N GLY A 107 -13.49 5.38 -12.69
CA GLY A 107 -13.88 4.96 -11.35
C GLY A 107 -14.75 6.02 -10.68
N TYR A 108 -14.60 6.20 -9.38
CA TYR A 108 -15.36 7.19 -8.64
C TYR A 108 -14.57 8.50 -8.46
N HIS A 109 -15.23 9.62 -8.74
CA HIS A 109 -14.71 10.97 -8.47
C HIS A 109 -15.73 11.76 -7.67
N TYR A 110 -15.36 12.25 -6.49
CA TYR A 110 -16.26 12.97 -5.58
C TYR A 110 -16.82 14.26 -6.17
N SER A 111 -16.11 14.93 -7.08
CA SER A 111 -16.61 16.11 -7.78
C SER A 111 -17.82 15.84 -8.72
N GLN A 112 -18.10 14.57 -9.02
CA GLN A 112 -19.19 14.17 -9.90
C GLN A 112 -20.47 13.92 -9.09
N THR A 113 -21.62 14.28 -9.67
CA THR A 113 -22.95 14.14 -9.06
C THR A 113 -23.88 13.20 -9.82
N SER A 114 -23.31 12.30 -10.62
CA SER A 114 -24.03 11.22 -11.30
C SER A 114 -23.22 9.93 -11.30
N ILE A 115 -23.92 8.79 -11.25
CA ILE A 115 -23.32 7.45 -11.30
C ILE A 115 -23.71 6.81 -12.63
N THR A 116 -22.72 6.13 -13.25
CA THR A 116 -22.87 5.42 -14.53
C THR A 116 -23.03 3.91 -14.36
N GLY A 117 -22.64 3.36 -13.21
CA GLY A 117 -22.70 1.94 -12.89
C GLY A 117 -22.13 1.64 -11.51
N PHE A 118 -22.20 0.36 -11.12
CA PHE A 118 -21.56 -0.18 -9.92
C PHE A 118 -20.75 -1.39 -10.35
N SER A 119 -19.43 -1.23 -10.44
CA SER A 119 -18.51 -2.28 -10.89
C SER A 119 -17.99 -3.13 -9.72
N LEU A 120 -17.70 -4.41 -9.99
CA LEU A 120 -17.27 -5.40 -8.98
C LEU A 120 -15.80 -5.28 -8.60
N THR A 121 -14.99 -4.64 -9.42
CA THR A 121 -13.55 -4.49 -9.17
C THR A 121 -13.13 -3.04 -9.32
N HIS A 122 -12.34 -2.56 -8.38
CA HIS A 122 -11.66 -1.27 -8.39
C HIS A 122 -10.23 -1.48 -7.92
N LEU A 123 -9.35 -0.54 -8.21
CA LEU A 123 -8.00 -0.50 -7.69
C LEU A 123 -7.77 0.87 -7.07
N SER A 124 -7.51 0.88 -5.78
CA SER A 124 -7.44 2.13 -5.00
C SER A 124 -6.09 2.81 -5.17
N GLY A 125 -6.11 4.06 -5.58
CA GLY A 125 -4.95 4.94 -5.53
C GLY A 125 -4.11 5.01 -6.80
N VAL A 126 -4.40 4.24 -7.83
CA VAL A 126 -3.53 4.15 -9.02
C VAL A 126 -3.87 5.18 -10.10
N GLY A 127 -2.84 5.72 -10.76
CA GLY A 127 -2.98 6.73 -11.81
C GLY A 127 -3.43 6.20 -13.17
N CYS A 128 -3.61 4.89 -13.37
CA CYS A 128 -4.03 4.29 -14.65
C CYS A 128 -5.38 3.61 -14.55
N SER A 129 -6.03 3.40 -15.71
CA SER A 129 -7.29 2.65 -15.77
C SER A 129 -7.11 1.22 -15.30
N ALA A 130 -7.89 0.81 -14.28
CA ALA A 130 -7.90 -0.53 -13.72
C ALA A 130 -9.30 -0.94 -13.28
N GLY A 131 -9.56 -2.24 -13.15
CA GLY A 131 -10.82 -2.76 -12.65
C GLY A 131 -12.03 -2.44 -13.50
N GLY A 132 -13.18 -2.14 -12.87
CA GLY A 132 -14.43 -1.79 -13.55
C GLY A 132 -15.19 -2.99 -14.11
N ALA A 133 -15.00 -4.18 -13.53
CA ALA A 133 -15.62 -5.41 -14.02
C ALA A 133 -17.12 -5.48 -13.76
N LEU A 134 -17.89 -5.90 -14.76
CA LEU A 134 -19.33 -6.14 -14.70
C LEU A 134 -20.12 -4.95 -14.07
N PRO A 135 -20.11 -3.75 -14.63
CA PRO A 135 -20.95 -2.70 -14.12
C PRO A 135 -22.42 -3.12 -14.14
N VAL A 136 -23.08 -2.99 -12.99
CA VAL A 136 -24.52 -3.23 -12.78
C VAL A 136 -25.18 -1.88 -12.53
N PHE A 137 -26.26 -1.57 -13.25
CA PHE A 137 -26.92 -0.28 -13.12
C PHE A 137 -28.44 -0.40 -13.00
N PRO A 138 -29.05 0.08 -11.88
CA PRO A 138 -30.50 0.06 -11.72
C PRO A 138 -31.14 1.23 -12.45
N THR A 139 -32.22 0.95 -13.20
CA THR A 139 -33.03 1.94 -13.89
C THR A 139 -34.51 1.66 -13.70
N VAL A 140 -35.36 2.61 -14.12
CA VAL A 140 -36.80 2.40 -14.34
C VAL A 140 -36.99 2.05 -15.80
N ALA A 141 -37.96 1.19 -16.11
CA ALA A 141 -38.28 0.79 -17.49
C ALA A 141 -38.51 2.02 -18.39
N GLY A 142 -37.77 2.08 -19.50
CA GLY A 142 -37.80 3.20 -20.44
C GLY A 142 -36.82 4.34 -20.12
N GLN A 143 -36.08 4.29 -19.04
CA GLN A 143 -34.98 5.21 -18.71
C GLN A 143 -33.63 4.62 -19.05
N SER A 144 -32.68 5.48 -19.37
CA SER A 144 -31.27 5.11 -19.66
C SER A 144 -30.35 6.28 -19.30
N GLY A 145 -29.05 5.99 -19.22
CA GLY A 145 -28.01 6.97 -18.90
C GLY A 145 -27.70 7.07 -17.42
N PRO A 146 -26.73 7.93 -17.05
CA PRO A 146 -26.32 8.15 -15.66
C PRO A 146 -27.47 8.61 -14.77
N ALA A 147 -27.47 8.23 -13.49
CA ALA A 147 -28.45 8.70 -12.51
C ALA A 147 -27.83 9.77 -11.61
N ALA A 148 -28.50 10.91 -11.51
CA ALA A 148 -28.08 12.01 -10.63
C ALA A 148 -28.33 11.68 -9.16
N PHE A 149 -27.43 12.15 -8.30
CA PHE A 149 -27.52 12.03 -6.84
C PHE A 149 -26.91 13.25 -6.14
N LYS A 150 -27.09 13.32 -4.84
CA LYS A 150 -26.44 14.29 -3.95
C LYS A 150 -25.58 13.53 -2.95
N HIS A 151 -24.38 14.02 -2.64
CA HIS A 151 -23.51 13.41 -1.64
C HIS A 151 -24.17 13.28 -0.25
N ALA A 152 -25.14 14.17 0.08
CA ALA A 152 -25.94 14.01 1.30
C ALA A 152 -26.83 12.74 1.32
N ASN A 153 -27.04 12.09 0.18
CA ASN A 153 -27.79 10.85 0.02
C ASN A 153 -26.87 9.64 -0.22
N GLU A 154 -25.57 9.81 -0.01
CA GLU A 154 -24.53 8.80 -0.20
C GLU A 154 -23.90 8.44 1.12
N THR A 155 -23.51 7.19 1.28
CA THR A 155 -22.83 6.67 2.48
C THR A 155 -21.80 5.63 2.09
N ALA A 156 -20.55 5.83 2.47
CA ALA A 156 -19.51 4.81 2.40
C ALA A 156 -18.95 4.53 3.81
N ARG A 157 -18.66 3.28 4.08
CA ARG A 157 -17.99 2.81 5.30
C ARG A 157 -17.34 1.45 5.02
N PRO A 158 -16.40 0.98 5.84
CA PRO A 158 -15.75 -0.31 5.61
C PRO A 158 -16.75 -1.43 5.32
N GLY A 159 -16.62 -2.06 4.15
CA GLY A 159 -17.48 -3.15 3.71
C GLY A 159 -18.90 -2.77 3.25
N TYR A 160 -19.21 -1.49 3.11
CA TYR A 160 -20.53 -1.03 2.70
C TYR A 160 -20.47 0.25 1.88
N TYR A 161 -21.29 0.31 0.83
CA TYR A 161 -21.61 1.53 0.09
C TYR A 161 -23.12 1.63 -0.12
N GLY A 162 -23.68 2.84 -0.08
CA GLY A 162 -25.12 3.08 -0.33
C GLY A 162 -25.37 4.46 -0.90
N VAL A 163 -26.33 4.55 -1.85
CA VAL A 163 -26.76 5.82 -2.44
C VAL A 163 -28.26 5.78 -2.76
N THR A 164 -28.92 6.94 -2.63
CA THR A 164 -30.27 7.16 -3.13
C THR A 164 -30.23 8.22 -4.23
N PHE A 165 -30.61 7.83 -5.43
CA PHE A 165 -30.68 8.72 -6.59
C PHE A 165 -31.85 9.71 -6.51
N ASP A 166 -31.76 10.80 -7.26
CA ASP A 166 -32.82 11.82 -7.31
C ASP A 166 -34.16 11.27 -7.85
N ASN A 167 -34.16 10.18 -8.64
CA ASN A 167 -35.33 9.45 -9.07
C ASN A 167 -35.91 8.48 -8.02
N GLY A 168 -35.33 8.44 -6.83
CA GLY A 168 -35.79 7.64 -5.69
C GLY A 168 -35.29 6.18 -5.66
N ILE A 169 -34.55 5.71 -6.66
CA ILE A 169 -33.93 4.39 -6.62
C ILE A 169 -32.84 4.40 -5.55
N ARG A 170 -32.84 3.39 -4.65
CA ARG A 170 -31.79 3.18 -3.67
C ARG A 170 -30.97 1.96 -4.03
N THR A 171 -29.65 2.10 -3.96
CA THR A 171 -28.68 1.01 -4.14
C THR A 171 -27.83 0.89 -2.88
N GLU A 172 -27.65 -0.33 -2.41
CA GLU A 172 -26.76 -0.66 -1.31
C GLU A 172 -25.87 -1.84 -1.72
N LEU A 173 -24.57 -1.78 -1.41
CA LEU A 173 -23.57 -2.76 -1.76
C LEU A 173 -22.82 -3.22 -0.52
N SER A 174 -22.50 -4.51 -0.46
CA SER A 174 -21.57 -5.09 0.50
C SER A 174 -20.80 -6.24 -0.15
N ALA A 175 -19.71 -6.69 0.46
CA ALA A 175 -18.84 -7.71 -0.11
C ALA A 175 -18.36 -8.70 0.93
N THR A 176 -18.04 -9.90 0.44
CA THR A 176 -17.13 -10.86 1.06
C THR A 176 -15.79 -10.84 0.31
N LEU A 177 -14.92 -11.78 0.58
CA LEU A 177 -13.57 -11.77 -0.03
C LEU A 177 -13.61 -11.92 -1.56
N ARG A 178 -14.51 -12.80 -2.10
CA ARG A 178 -14.61 -13.16 -3.53
C ARG A 178 -16.03 -13.04 -4.08
N SER A 179 -16.96 -12.57 -3.28
CA SER A 179 -18.34 -12.35 -3.72
C SER A 179 -18.89 -11.03 -3.19
N GLY A 180 -19.93 -10.51 -3.84
CA GLY A 180 -20.62 -9.31 -3.40
C GLY A 180 -22.13 -9.54 -3.33
N ILE A 181 -22.80 -8.70 -2.56
CA ILE A 181 -24.26 -8.63 -2.47
C ILE A 181 -24.72 -7.19 -2.63
N ALA A 182 -25.71 -6.97 -3.50
CA ALA A 182 -26.39 -5.69 -3.69
C ALA A 182 -27.87 -5.78 -3.33
N ARG A 183 -28.41 -4.69 -2.81
CA ARG A 183 -29.85 -4.50 -2.59
C ARG A 183 -30.30 -3.27 -3.37
N PHE A 184 -31.19 -3.47 -4.34
CA PHE A 184 -31.79 -2.43 -5.14
C PHE A 184 -33.24 -2.25 -4.75
N VAL A 185 -33.67 -1.00 -4.53
CA VAL A 185 -35.02 -0.65 -4.11
C VAL A 185 -35.59 0.40 -5.05
N TRP A 186 -36.71 0.08 -5.71
CA TRP A 186 -37.44 1.04 -6.55
C TRP A 186 -38.66 1.57 -5.82
N PRO A 187 -39.03 2.83 -5.99
CA PRO A 187 -40.29 3.41 -5.50
C PRO A 187 -41.52 2.62 -5.94
N ALA A 188 -42.57 2.66 -5.13
CA ALA A 188 -43.86 2.02 -5.45
C ALA A 188 -44.37 2.45 -6.82
N GLY A 189 -44.95 1.48 -7.58
CA GLY A 189 -45.48 1.71 -8.93
C GLY A 189 -44.43 1.75 -10.05
N GLN A 190 -43.16 1.81 -9.74
CA GLN A 190 -42.10 1.78 -10.76
C GLN A 190 -41.74 0.34 -11.14
N ARG A 191 -41.50 0.15 -12.45
CA ARG A 191 -41.00 -1.14 -12.98
C ARG A 191 -39.48 -1.12 -13.02
N GLY A 192 -38.86 -1.82 -12.08
CA GLY A 192 -37.41 -1.88 -11.92
C GLY A 192 -36.71 -2.66 -13.04
N GLN A 193 -35.53 -2.18 -13.41
CA GLN A 193 -34.64 -2.87 -14.33
C GLN A 193 -33.21 -2.87 -13.78
N LEU A 194 -32.46 -3.96 -14.02
CA LEU A 194 -30.99 -4.00 -13.85
C LEU A 194 -30.34 -4.18 -15.22
N ASN A 195 -29.40 -3.32 -15.53
CA ASN A 195 -28.59 -3.38 -16.74
C ASN A 195 -27.19 -3.86 -16.35
N LEU A 196 -26.72 -4.91 -17.00
CA LEU A 196 -25.41 -5.50 -16.78
C LEU A 196 -24.60 -5.44 -18.08
N ALA A 197 -23.30 -5.16 -17.97
CA ALA A 197 -22.39 -5.21 -19.11
C ALA A 197 -21.13 -6.05 -18.75
N ALA A 198 -20.82 -7.04 -19.58
CA ALA A 198 -19.59 -7.82 -19.46
C ALA A 198 -18.41 -7.03 -20.06
N LYS A 199 -17.96 -6.02 -19.35
CA LYS A 199 -16.87 -5.11 -19.71
C LYS A 199 -16.04 -4.77 -18.47
N THR A 200 -14.90 -4.12 -18.69
CA THR A 200 -14.10 -3.46 -17.65
C THR A 200 -13.82 -2.02 -18.04
N ASN A 201 -13.13 -1.26 -17.20
CA ASN A 201 -12.69 0.10 -17.53
C ASN A 201 -11.65 0.09 -18.66
N ALA A 202 -10.78 -0.94 -18.73
CA ALA A 202 -9.76 -1.07 -19.75
C ALA A 202 -10.26 -1.67 -21.07
N ALA A 203 -11.35 -2.49 -21.05
CA ALA A 203 -11.83 -3.22 -22.22
C ALA A 203 -13.36 -3.26 -22.29
N SER A 204 -13.91 -2.64 -23.31
CA SER A 204 -15.37 -2.64 -23.60
C SER A 204 -15.83 -3.81 -24.47
N TRP A 205 -14.96 -4.72 -24.83
CA TRP A 205 -15.20 -5.82 -25.78
C TRP A 205 -14.79 -7.19 -25.19
N GLY A 206 -15.20 -8.25 -25.86
CA GLY A 206 -14.80 -9.63 -25.53
C GLY A 206 -15.55 -10.25 -24.35
N GLY A 207 -16.57 -9.61 -23.86
CA GLY A 207 -17.42 -10.12 -22.80
C GLY A 207 -18.62 -10.95 -23.29
N SER A 208 -19.13 -11.85 -22.42
CA SER A 208 -20.32 -12.65 -22.63
C SER A 208 -21.20 -12.69 -21.41
N ILE A 209 -22.52 -12.69 -21.60
CA ILE A 209 -23.53 -12.91 -20.56
C ILE A 209 -24.55 -13.93 -21.08
N ALA A 210 -24.83 -14.95 -20.29
CA ALA A 210 -25.86 -15.93 -20.58
C ALA A 210 -26.66 -16.22 -19.31
N GLN A 211 -27.94 -16.59 -19.46
CA GLN A 211 -28.77 -17.11 -18.39
C GLN A 211 -28.34 -18.54 -18.07
N ASP A 212 -28.25 -18.91 -16.81
CA ASP A 212 -27.95 -20.29 -16.41
C ASP A 212 -29.11 -21.19 -16.80
N PRO A 213 -28.88 -22.26 -17.60
CA PRO A 213 -29.97 -23.16 -18.05
C PRO A 213 -30.64 -23.92 -16.90
N ASN A 214 -29.99 -24.06 -15.76
CA ASN A 214 -30.47 -24.80 -14.59
C ASN A 214 -31.03 -23.91 -13.47
N ASP A 215 -30.81 -22.58 -13.55
CA ASP A 215 -31.33 -21.62 -12.59
C ASP A 215 -31.81 -20.35 -13.32
N PRO A 216 -33.15 -20.22 -13.53
CA PRO A 216 -33.73 -19.13 -14.28
C PRO A 216 -33.53 -17.75 -13.61
N GLN A 217 -33.06 -17.70 -12.36
CA GLN A 217 -32.73 -16.46 -11.65
C GLN A 217 -31.23 -16.15 -11.67
N ALA A 218 -30.44 -16.92 -12.43
CA ALA A 218 -29.00 -16.73 -12.50
C ALA A 218 -28.50 -16.39 -13.91
N LEU A 219 -27.39 -15.61 -13.91
CA LEU A 219 -26.60 -15.27 -15.08
C LEU A 219 -25.15 -15.65 -14.85
N SER A 220 -24.46 -15.98 -15.92
CA SER A 220 -23.03 -16.22 -15.88
C SER A 220 -22.34 -15.69 -17.13
N GLY A 221 -21.04 -15.51 -17.07
CA GLY A 221 -20.30 -15.03 -18.22
C GLY A 221 -18.84 -14.73 -17.90
N SER A 222 -18.25 -13.98 -18.80
CA SER A 222 -16.86 -13.52 -18.65
C SER A 222 -16.64 -12.17 -19.31
N MET A 223 -15.60 -11.47 -18.90
CA MET A 223 -15.12 -10.24 -19.50
C MET A 223 -13.60 -10.21 -19.54
N THR A 224 -13.03 -9.33 -20.35
CA THR A 224 -11.60 -9.10 -20.44
C THR A 224 -11.24 -7.87 -19.61
N GLY A 225 -10.23 -7.99 -18.73
CA GLY A 225 -9.60 -6.92 -17.99
C GLY A 225 -8.12 -6.79 -18.35
N GLY A 226 -7.42 -5.87 -17.69
CA GLY A 226 -5.99 -5.61 -17.89
C GLY A 226 -5.73 -4.40 -18.76
N SER A 227 -4.63 -4.43 -19.52
CA SER A 227 -4.09 -3.28 -20.26
C SER A 227 -3.73 -2.09 -19.36
N PHE A 228 -3.37 -2.38 -18.09
CA PHE A 228 -2.95 -1.38 -17.14
C PHE A 228 -1.83 -0.52 -17.73
N CYS A 229 -1.96 0.81 -17.61
CA CYS A 229 -1.06 1.79 -18.22
C CYS A 229 -0.71 1.48 -19.70
N SER A 230 -1.70 1.05 -20.49
CA SER A 230 -1.55 0.73 -21.92
C SER A 230 -0.61 -0.45 -22.24
N SER A 231 -0.35 -1.34 -21.28
CA SER A 231 0.54 -2.50 -21.43
C SER A 231 0.12 -3.49 -22.52
N GLY A 232 -1.14 -3.46 -22.96
CA GLY A 232 -1.69 -4.42 -23.91
C GLY A 232 -1.88 -5.84 -23.38
N GLN A 233 -1.42 -6.13 -22.16
CA GLN A 233 -1.60 -7.44 -21.52
C GLN A 233 -2.98 -7.54 -20.89
N THR A 234 -3.63 -8.69 -21.07
CA THR A 234 -5.02 -8.88 -20.60
C THR A 234 -5.18 -10.17 -19.82
N TYR A 235 -6.22 -10.18 -18.99
CA TYR A 235 -6.72 -11.35 -18.25
C TYR A 235 -8.23 -11.49 -18.41
N LYS A 236 -8.78 -12.64 -18.02
CA LYS A 236 -10.22 -12.86 -17.98
C LYS A 236 -10.74 -12.87 -16.56
N ILE A 237 -11.93 -12.27 -16.37
CA ILE A 237 -12.73 -12.37 -15.16
C ILE A 237 -14.01 -13.11 -15.54
N TYR A 238 -14.33 -14.15 -14.78
CA TYR A 238 -15.56 -14.91 -14.86
C TYR A 238 -16.48 -14.51 -13.72
N PHE A 239 -17.79 -14.53 -13.95
CA PHE A 239 -18.76 -14.25 -12.93
C PHE A 239 -19.92 -15.26 -12.93
N TYR A 240 -20.54 -15.41 -11.77
CA TYR A 240 -21.84 -16.03 -11.57
C TYR A 240 -22.68 -15.11 -10.69
N ALA A 241 -23.84 -14.68 -11.22
CA ALA A 241 -24.73 -13.73 -10.57
C ALA A 241 -26.10 -14.33 -10.38
N ARG A 242 -26.73 -14.15 -9.22
CA ARG A 242 -28.07 -14.64 -8.91
C ARG A 242 -28.90 -13.53 -8.27
N VAL A 243 -30.14 -13.34 -8.74
CA VAL A 243 -31.11 -12.44 -8.13
C VAL A 243 -32.20 -13.23 -7.40
N ASP A 244 -32.79 -12.63 -6.37
CA ASP A 244 -33.80 -13.28 -5.54
C ASP A 244 -35.24 -13.16 -6.08
N GLN A 245 -35.44 -12.37 -7.14
CA GLN A 245 -36.75 -12.13 -7.77
C GLN A 245 -36.78 -12.67 -9.20
N PRO A 246 -37.95 -13.20 -9.66
CA PRO A 246 -38.14 -13.52 -11.08
C PRO A 246 -38.00 -12.30 -11.97
N PHE A 247 -37.40 -12.47 -13.15
CA PHE A 247 -37.23 -11.44 -14.15
C PHE A 247 -37.48 -11.92 -15.56
N THR A 248 -37.69 -10.96 -16.47
CA THR A 248 -37.59 -11.17 -17.92
C THR A 248 -36.26 -10.63 -18.39
N ALA A 249 -35.45 -11.46 -19.06
CA ALA A 249 -34.14 -11.07 -19.57
C ALA A 249 -34.22 -10.65 -21.06
N LYS A 250 -33.56 -9.53 -21.38
CA LYS A 250 -33.17 -9.20 -22.77
C LYS A 250 -31.65 -9.30 -22.82
N LEU A 251 -31.16 -10.34 -23.49
CA LEU A 251 -29.73 -10.59 -23.65
C LEU A 251 -29.22 -9.99 -24.96
N GLY A 252 -28.05 -9.35 -24.92
CA GLY A 252 -27.29 -8.87 -26.06
C GLY A 252 -25.87 -9.46 -26.07
N SER A 253 -25.06 -9.06 -27.05
CA SER A 253 -23.64 -9.43 -27.04
C SER A 253 -22.94 -8.73 -25.86
N GLY A 254 -22.60 -9.49 -24.82
CA GLY A 254 -21.96 -8.97 -23.61
C GLY A 254 -22.82 -8.04 -22.76
N SER A 255 -24.15 -8.08 -22.89
CA SER A 255 -25.06 -7.28 -22.08
C SER A 255 -26.31 -8.02 -21.69
N ALA A 256 -26.91 -7.65 -20.56
CA ALA A 256 -28.18 -8.17 -20.10
C ALA A 256 -29.00 -7.04 -19.48
N GLN A 257 -30.31 -6.99 -19.82
CA GLN A 257 -31.28 -6.16 -19.14
C GLN A 257 -32.31 -7.08 -18.48
N LEU A 258 -32.38 -7.04 -17.16
CA LEU A 258 -33.32 -7.78 -16.34
C LEU A 258 -34.48 -6.84 -15.99
N THR A 259 -35.70 -7.24 -16.28
CA THR A 259 -36.91 -6.48 -15.97
C THR A 259 -37.75 -7.22 -14.95
N PHE A 260 -38.06 -6.55 -13.84
CA PHE A 260 -38.84 -7.11 -12.73
C PHE A 260 -40.31 -6.69 -12.80
N ALA A 261 -41.18 -7.41 -12.11
CA ALA A 261 -42.55 -7.04 -11.92
C ALA A 261 -42.67 -5.74 -11.09
N SER A 262 -43.60 -4.85 -11.43
CA SER A 262 -43.89 -3.67 -10.61
C SER A 262 -44.76 -4.03 -9.41
N SER A 263 -44.49 -3.40 -8.26
CA SER A 263 -45.38 -3.44 -7.08
C SER A 263 -46.22 -2.17 -7.04
N SER A 264 -47.55 -2.28 -6.97
CA SER A 264 -48.44 -1.14 -6.95
C SER A 264 -48.61 -0.46 -5.60
N GLY A 265 -48.29 -1.14 -4.49
CA GLY A 265 -48.61 -0.67 -3.13
C GLY A 265 -47.42 -0.41 -2.23
N ALA A 266 -46.23 -0.89 -2.60
CA ALA A 266 -44.99 -0.75 -1.80
C ALA A 266 -43.75 -0.68 -2.70
N PRO A 267 -42.62 -0.13 -2.22
CA PRO A 267 -41.34 -0.23 -2.92
C PRO A 267 -41.00 -1.68 -3.27
N SER A 268 -40.41 -1.91 -4.45
CA SER A 268 -39.96 -3.24 -4.85
C SER A 268 -38.47 -3.38 -4.53
N THR A 269 -38.09 -4.51 -3.92
CA THR A 269 -36.70 -4.81 -3.54
C THR A 269 -36.21 -6.03 -4.31
N VAL A 270 -34.99 -5.94 -4.85
CA VAL A 270 -34.27 -7.06 -5.47
C VAL A 270 -32.89 -7.13 -4.82
N ASN A 271 -32.52 -8.33 -4.35
CA ASN A 271 -31.16 -8.61 -3.94
C ASN A 271 -30.43 -9.39 -5.03
N MET A 272 -29.22 -8.97 -5.33
CA MET A 272 -28.33 -9.63 -6.31
C MET A 272 -27.06 -10.06 -5.60
N LYS A 273 -26.66 -11.30 -5.81
CA LYS A 273 -25.36 -11.83 -5.35
C LYS A 273 -24.49 -12.13 -6.55
N VAL A 274 -23.22 -11.81 -6.48
CA VAL A 274 -22.26 -12.06 -7.56
C VAL A 274 -20.97 -12.63 -6.98
N GLY A 275 -20.54 -13.79 -7.48
CA GLY A 275 -19.20 -14.31 -7.28
C GLY A 275 -18.34 -14.05 -8.50
N ILE A 276 -17.06 -13.77 -8.32
CA ILE A 276 -16.09 -13.65 -9.42
C ILE A 276 -14.93 -14.65 -9.25
N SER A 277 -14.25 -14.92 -10.35
CA SER A 277 -13.06 -15.77 -10.42
C SER A 277 -12.24 -15.41 -11.64
N TYR A 278 -10.93 -15.52 -11.55
CA TYR A 278 -10.03 -15.39 -12.71
C TYR A 278 -9.82 -16.72 -13.45
N VAL A 279 -10.38 -17.83 -12.93
CA VAL A 279 -10.18 -19.19 -13.45
C VAL A 279 -11.37 -19.67 -14.27
N SER A 280 -12.60 -19.63 -13.71
CA SER A 280 -13.78 -20.16 -14.39
C SER A 280 -15.11 -19.69 -13.79
N VAL A 281 -16.20 -19.80 -14.57
CA VAL A 281 -17.59 -19.61 -14.08
C VAL A 281 -17.92 -20.57 -12.93
N LYS A 282 -17.39 -21.81 -12.97
CA LYS A 282 -17.61 -22.78 -11.88
C LYS A 282 -17.02 -22.26 -10.58
N ASN A 283 -15.77 -21.79 -10.61
CA ASN A 283 -15.11 -21.25 -9.43
C ASN A 283 -15.82 -19.97 -8.92
N ALA A 284 -16.27 -19.09 -9.81
CA ALA A 284 -17.09 -17.93 -9.44
C ALA A 284 -18.40 -18.33 -8.71
N LYS A 285 -19.07 -19.39 -9.18
CA LYS A 285 -20.26 -19.96 -8.54
C LYS A 285 -19.94 -20.56 -7.17
N ASP A 286 -18.83 -21.28 -7.06
CA ASP A 286 -18.37 -21.90 -5.81
C ASP A 286 -17.95 -20.85 -4.78
N ASN A 287 -17.25 -19.78 -5.19
CA ASN A 287 -16.91 -18.62 -4.35
C ASN A 287 -18.18 -17.97 -3.77
N LEU A 288 -19.18 -17.72 -4.62
CA LEU A 288 -20.46 -17.17 -4.18
C LEU A 288 -21.16 -18.10 -3.18
N ALA A 289 -21.25 -19.39 -3.51
CA ALA A 289 -21.95 -20.37 -2.68
C ALA A 289 -21.29 -20.52 -1.30
N GLY A 290 -19.96 -20.55 -1.25
CA GLY A 290 -19.19 -20.72 -0.03
C GLY A 290 -19.15 -19.50 0.88
N GLU A 291 -19.18 -18.29 0.31
CA GLU A 291 -18.98 -17.06 1.08
C GLU A 291 -20.29 -16.34 1.43
N SER A 292 -21.19 -16.12 0.47
CA SER A 292 -22.41 -15.33 0.67
C SER A 292 -23.70 -16.06 0.31
N GLY A 293 -23.62 -17.31 -0.16
CA GLY A 293 -24.73 -18.05 -0.77
C GLY A 293 -26.04 -18.06 0.04
N THR A 294 -25.97 -18.32 1.34
CA THR A 294 -27.15 -18.39 2.23
C THR A 294 -27.40 -17.11 3.04
N GLN A 295 -26.48 -16.16 3.03
CA GLN A 295 -26.55 -14.95 3.86
C GLN A 295 -27.48 -13.90 3.26
N THR A 296 -28.12 -13.11 4.13
CA THR A 296 -28.85 -11.90 3.73
C THR A 296 -27.88 -10.73 3.52
N PHE A 297 -28.36 -9.66 2.89
CA PHE A 297 -27.58 -8.41 2.75
C PHE A 297 -27.06 -7.89 4.09
N ASP A 298 -27.94 -7.80 5.09
CA ASP A 298 -27.59 -7.25 6.39
C ASP A 298 -26.60 -8.13 7.17
N GLN A 299 -26.64 -9.47 6.96
CA GLN A 299 -25.62 -10.36 7.54
C GLN A 299 -24.24 -10.18 6.90
N VAL A 300 -24.17 -10.06 5.57
CA VAL A 300 -22.89 -9.79 4.88
C VAL A 300 -22.33 -8.44 5.31
N ALA A 301 -23.16 -7.39 5.34
CA ALA A 301 -22.71 -6.05 5.75
C ALA A 301 -22.22 -6.02 7.21
N ALA A 302 -22.90 -6.71 8.12
CA ALA A 302 -22.47 -6.81 9.52
C ALA A 302 -21.17 -7.60 9.69
N GLN A 303 -20.99 -8.68 8.92
CA GLN A 303 -19.76 -9.46 8.91
C GLN A 303 -18.58 -8.66 8.35
N ALA A 304 -18.82 -7.90 7.28
CA ALA A 304 -17.80 -7.04 6.69
C ALA A 304 -17.33 -5.97 7.68
N ASP A 305 -18.25 -5.27 8.35
CA ASP A 305 -17.93 -4.29 9.40
C ASP A 305 -17.14 -4.93 10.56
N ALA A 306 -17.52 -6.13 11.01
CA ALA A 306 -16.82 -6.85 12.07
C ALA A 306 -15.39 -7.24 11.67
N THR A 307 -15.20 -7.73 10.44
CA THR A 307 -13.88 -8.12 9.89
C THR A 307 -12.97 -6.89 9.75
N TRP A 308 -13.50 -5.78 9.24
CA TRP A 308 -12.76 -4.53 9.19
C TRP A 308 -12.40 -4.02 10.58
N ASN A 309 -13.34 -4.07 11.52
CA ASN A 309 -13.06 -3.67 12.90
C ASN A 309 -11.93 -4.50 13.51
N GLN A 310 -11.92 -5.80 13.29
CA GLN A 310 -10.83 -6.68 13.72
C GLN A 310 -9.50 -6.30 13.06
N ALA A 311 -9.50 -6.04 11.74
CA ALA A 311 -8.29 -5.68 11.00
C ALA A 311 -7.69 -4.36 11.48
N LEU A 312 -8.51 -3.34 11.70
CA LEU A 312 -8.09 -2.02 12.19
C LEU A 312 -7.56 -2.06 13.64
N ASN A 313 -8.04 -3.00 14.46
CA ASN A 313 -7.55 -3.19 15.82
C ASN A 313 -6.11 -3.74 15.89
N ALA A 314 -5.46 -3.99 14.76
CA ALA A 314 -4.01 -4.24 14.72
C ALA A 314 -3.21 -3.05 15.27
N ILE A 315 -3.69 -1.82 15.06
CA ILE A 315 -3.12 -0.61 15.65
C ILE A 315 -4.23 0.19 16.33
N GLN A 316 -4.14 0.37 17.63
CA GLN A 316 -5.06 1.19 18.40
C GLN A 316 -4.35 2.48 18.78
N VAL A 317 -4.89 3.63 18.38
CA VAL A 317 -4.46 4.96 18.84
C VAL A 317 -5.55 5.59 19.68
N THR A 318 -5.18 6.31 20.72
CA THR A 318 -6.10 6.99 21.61
C THR A 318 -5.68 8.44 21.88
N GLY A 319 -6.66 9.29 22.17
CA GLY A 319 -6.44 10.73 22.27
C GLY A 319 -6.35 11.41 20.89
N GLY A 320 -5.90 12.64 20.86
CA GLY A 320 -5.88 13.46 19.66
C GLY A 320 -7.26 14.00 19.26
N SER A 321 -7.34 14.70 18.14
CA SER A 321 -8.61 15.23 17.60
C SER A 321 -9.40 14.14 16.86
N ALA A 322 -10.72 14.34 16.75
CA ALA A 322 -11.59 13.49 15.94
C ALA A 322 -11.12 13.44 14.45
N GLY A 323 -10.60 14.56 13.94
CA GLY A 323 -10.01 14.64 12.59
C GLY A 323 -8.77 13.77 12.46
N ASN A 324 -7.87 13.75 13.44
CA ASN A 324 -6.68 12.90 13.41
C ASN A 324 -7.03 11.41 13.51
N LEU A 325 -8.01 11.03 14.33
CA LEU A 325 -8.53 9.65 14.39
C LEU A 325 -9.12 9.24 13.04
N LYS A 326 -9.91 10.13 12.39
CA LYS A 326 -10.47 9.87 11.07
C LYS A 326 -9.35 9.67 10.03
N LYS A 327 -8.38 10.58 9.94
CA LYS A 327 -7.22 10.46 9.03
C LYS A 327 -6.48 9.14 9.26
N PHE A 328 -6.16 8.81 10.51
CA PHE A 328 -5.37 7.63 10.85
C PHE A 328 -6.06 6.32 10.49
N TYR A 329 -7.33 6.15 10.89
CA TYR A 329 -8.03 4.91 10.61
C TYR A 329 -8.45 4.78 9.15
N THR A 330 -8.65 5.90 8.44
CA THR A 330 -8.84 5.86 6.97
C THR A 330 -7.55 5.48 6.26
N ALA A 331 -6.40 6.03 6.66
CA ALA A 331 -5.10 5.64 6.10
C ALA A 331 -4.80 4.16 6.37
N LEU A 332 -5.05 3.66 7.60
CA LEU A 332 -4.88 2.24 7.93
C LEU A 332 -5.86 1.34 7.14
N TYR A 333 -7.07 1.82 6.86
CA TYR A 333 -8.03 1.15 5.99
C TYR A 333 -7.49 1.03 4.55
N HIS A 334 -6.96 2.11 3.97
CA HIS A 334 -6.37 2.12 2.62
C HIS A 334 -5.17 1.15 2.52
N VAL A 335 -4.26 1.13 3.51
CA VAL A 335 -3.14 0.18 3.59
C VAL A 335 -3.58 -1.28 3.49
N LEU A 336 -4.79 -1.60 3.96
CA LEU A 336 -5.31 -2.97 4.02
C LEU A 336 -6.14 -3.36 2.78
N LEU A 337 -6.25 -2.51 1.76
CA LEU A 337 -6.98 -2.79 0.53
C LEU A 337 -6.18 -3.63 -0.45
N ALA A 338 -4.87 -3.44 -0.53
CA ALA A 338 -3.96 -4.10 -1.47
C ALA A 338 -2.72 -4.65 -0.73
N PRO A 339 -1.99 -5.62 -1.30
CA PRO A 339 -2.32 -6.46 -2.47
C PRO A 339 -3.60 -7.28 -2.27
N SER A 340 -4.36 -7.52 -3.35
CA SER A 340 -5.66 -8.19 -3.27
C SER A 340 -5.58 -9.70 -3.53
N VAL A 341 -6.53 -10.44 -2.96
CA VAL A 341 -6.66 -11.88 -3.18
C VAL A 341 -6.94 -12.19 -4.65
N PHE A 342 -6.21 -13.14 -5.20
CA PHE A 342 -6.33 -13.61 -6.58
C PHE A 342 -6.80 -15.04 -6.71
N SER A 343 -6.46 -15.91 -5.74
CA SER A 343 -6.91 -17.29 -5.71
C SER A 343 -8.37 -17.41 -5.29
N ASP A 344 -9.09 -18.38 -5.91
CA ASP A 344 -10.41 -18.78 -5.53
C ASP A 344 -10.46 -19.47 -4.14
N ALA A 345 -11.63 -19.69 -3.60
CA ALA A 345 -11.82 -20.30 -2.28
C ALA A 345 -11.24 -21.73 -2.17
N ASN A 346 -11.15 -22.44 -3.30
CA ASN A 346 -10.53 -23.77 -3.39
C ASN A 346 -8.99 -23.71 -3.60
N GLY A 347 -8.40 -22.51 -3.65
CA GLY A 347 -6.97 -22.26 -3.86
C GLY A 347 -6.56 -22.15 -5.34
N ASP A 348 -7.45 -22.34 -6.30
CA ASP A 348 -7.13 -22.22 -7.73
C ASP A 348 -6.83 -20.75 -8.10
N TYR A 349 -5.83 -20.55 -8.95
CA TYR A 349 -5.49 -19.25 -9.52
C TYR A 349 -4.93 -19.39 -10.95
N LEU A 350 -4.90 -18.29 -11.70
CA LEU A 350 -4.37 -18.26 -13.05
C LEU A 350 -2.91 -17.81 -13.00
N THR A 351 -1.98 -18.69 -13.41
CA THR A 351 -0.55 -18.36 -13.47
C THR A 351 -0.25 -17.28 -14.51
N MET A 352 0.90 -16.62 -14.42
CA MET A 352 1.40 -15.69 -15.44
C MET A 352 1.46 -16.36 -16.83
N GLY A 353 1.73 -17.67 -16.91
CA GLY A 353 1.70 -18.46 -18.13
C GLY A 353 0.30 -18.82 -18.65
N GLY A 354 -0.77 -18.37 -18.01
CA GLY A 354 -2.16 -18.59 -18.43
C GLY A 354 -2.71 -20.00 -18.14
N LYS A 355 -2.08 -20.76 -17.25
CA LYS A 355 -2.54 -22.08 -16.79
C LYS A 355 -3.13 -21.97 -15.39
N THR A 356 -4.11 -22.79 -15.08
CA THR A 356 -4.59 -22.92 -13.71
C THR A 356 -3.57 -23.65 -12.85
N ALA A 357 -3.28 -23.08 -11.69
CA ALA A 357 -2.50 -23.68 -10.60
C ALA A 357 -3.30 -23.60 -9.30
N ASN A 358 -2.77 -24.20 -8.23
CA ASN A 358 -3.42 -24.18 -6.92
C ASN A 358 -2.40 -23.80 -5.86
N ALA A 359 -2.73 -22.79 -5.07
CA ALA A 359 -1.87 -22.25 -4.02
C ALA A 359 -1.74 -23.18 -2.80
N GLY A 360 -2.60 -24.20 -2.71
CA GLY A 360 -2.72 -25.07 -1.54
C GLY A 360 -3.82 -24.61 -0.58
N LYS A 361 -4.14 -25.49 0.37
CA LYS A 361 -5.29 -25.30 1.27
C LYS A 361 -5.15 -24.10 2.22
N ASP A 362 -3.93 -23.83 2.66
CA ASP A 362 -3.62 -22.89 3.75
C ASP A 362 -2.91 -21.62 3.24
N ARG A 363 -2.89 -21.42 1.92
CA ARG A 363 -2.21 -20.27 1.28
C ARG A 363 -3.15 -19.53 0.33
N ILE A 364 -2.91 -18.23 0.24
CA ILE A 364 -3.60 -17.33 -0.68
C ILE A 364 -2.58 -16.85 -1.73
N HIS A 365 -2.97 -16.91 -3.01
CA HIS A 365 -2.23 -16.23 -4.07
C HIS A 365 -2.79 -14.83 -4.24
N TYR A 366 -1.91 -13.83 -4.24
CA TYR A 366 -2.24 -12.40 -4.31
C TYR A 366 -1.90 -11.81 -5.67
N THR A 367 -2.52 -10.69 -5.98
CA THR A 367 -2.25 -9.81 -7.14
C THR A 367 -2.30 -8.35 -6.72
N THR A 368 -2.22 -7.42 -7.66
CA THR A 368 -2.19 -5.97 -7.42
C THR A 368 -0.97 -5.59 -6.58
N PHE A 369 0.19 -5.65 -7.23
CA PHE A 369 1.45 -5.24 -6.63
C PHE A 369 2.00 -4.01 -7.34
N SER A 370 1.84 -2.85 -6.73
CA SER A 370 2.53 -1.62 -7.08
C SER A 370 3.94 -1.64 -6.45
N SER A 371 4.89 -2.25 -7.17
CA SER A 371 6.19 -2.56 -6.56
C SER A 371 7.05 -1.34 -6.27
N TRP A 372 7.01 -0.32 -7.14
CA TRP A 372 7.80 0.90 -7.01
C TRP A 372 7.38 1.76 -5.82
N ASP A 373 6.08 1.74 -5.49
CA ASP A 373 5.46 2.57 -4.47
C ASP A 373 5.50 1.89 -3.08
N THR A 374 5.01 0.64 -3.03
CA THR A 374 4.65 -0.03 -1.77
C THR A 374 5.84 -0.51 -0.94
N TYR A 375 7.04 -0.66 -1.53
CA TYR A 375 8.23 -0.99 -0.74
C TYR A 375 8.61 0.11 0.26
N ARG A 376 8.25 1.37 -0.03
CA ARG A 376 8.68 2.53 0.74
C ARG A 376 7.94 2.68 2.07
N SER A 377 6.74 2.11 2.19
CA SER A 377 5.91 2.29 3.40
C SER A 377 5.02 1.09 3.72
N LEU A 378 4.22 0.59 2.76
CA LEU A 378 3.18 -0.40 3.00
C LEU A 378 3.74 -1.77 3.37
N MET A 379 4.68 -2.32 2.56
CA MET A 379 5.13 -3.70 2.74
C MET A 379 5.87 -3.95 4.06
N PRO A 380 6.73 -3.05 4.59
CA PRO A 380 7.26 -3.17 5.94
C PRO A 380 6.16 -3.23 7.02
N LEU A 381 5.12 -2.43 6.87
CA LEU A 381 3.98 -2.41 7.81
C LEU A 381 3.21 -3.73 7.76
N MET A 382 2.91 -4.23 6.55
CA MET A 382 2.25 -5.52 6.37
C MET A 382 3.08 -6.69 6.92
N ALA A 383 4.39 -6.71 6.66
CA ALA A 383 5.28 -7.74 7.19
C ALA A 383 5.32 -7.74 8.73
N TRP A 384 5.24 -6.58 9.35
CA TRP A 384 5.24 -6.44 10.81
C TRP A 384 3.91 -6.82 11.45
N LEU A 385 2.78 -6.37 10.87
CA LEU A 385 1.44 -6.59 11.40
C LEU A 385 0.88 -7.98 11.04
N LYS A 386 1.15 -8.46 9.83
CA LYS A 386 0.53 -9.64 9.22
C LYS A 386 1.58 -10.50 8.49
N PRO A 387 2.63 -11.00 9.19
CA PRO A 387 3.76 -11.69 8.54
C PRO A 387 3.36 -12.94 7.74
N ALA A 388 2.31 -13.65 8.13
CA ALA A 388 1.81 -14.79 7.37
C ALA A 388 1.25 -14.37 6.01
N ALA A 389 0.37 -13.35 5.97
CA ALA A 389 -0.18 -12.82 4.73
C ALA A 389 0.92 -12.21 3.84
N ALA A 390 1.85 -11.44 4.43
CA ALA A 390 3.00 -10.90 3.70
C ALA A 390 3.89 -12.02 3.13
N GLY A 391 4.05 -13.14 3.84
CA GLY A 391 4.73 -14.33 3.33
C GLY A 391 4.03 -14.93 2.11
N ASP A 392 2.70 -15.05 2.13
CA ASP A 392 1.90 -15.52 1.00
C ASP A 392 1.97 -14.55 -0.19
N MET A 393 1.99 -13.23 0.07
CA MET A 393 2.19 -12.20 -0.96
C MET A 393 3.55 -12.38 -1.65
N MET A 394 4.62 -12.55 -0.88
CA MET A 394 5.98 -12.77 -1.44
C MET A 394 6.08 -14.09 -2.19
N GLN A 395 5.43 -15.15 -1.69
CA GLN A 395 5.38 -16.41 -2.41
C GLN A 395 4.61 -16.30 -3.74
N SER A 396 3.56 -15.48 -3.79
CA SER A 396 2.82 -15.23 -5.03
C SER A 396 3.74 -14.66 -6.12
N LEU A 397 4.58 -13.70 -5.76
CA LEU A 397 5.58 -13.14 -6.69
C LEU A 397 6.64 -14.17 -7.12
N VAL A 398 7.06 -15.07 -6.21
CA VAL A 398 7.98 -16.19 -6.55
C VAL A 398 7.34 -17.19 -7.51
N ASP A 399 6.07 -17.53 -7.30
CA ASP A 399 5.30 -18.44 -8.16
C ASP A 399 5.06 -17.79 -9.55
N ASP A 400 4.78 -16.49 -9.57
CA ASP A 400 4.60 -15.70 -10.80
C ASP A 400 5.88 -15.67 -11.62
N ALA A 401 7.03 -15.38 -11.03
CA ALA A 401 8.32 -15.41 -11.70
C ALA A 401 8.61 -16.77 -12.33
N GLY A 402 8.26 -17.86 -11.62
CA GLY A 402 8.43 -19.23 -12.09
C GLY A 402 7.63 -19.57 -13.37
N THR A 403 6.60 -18.79 -13.69
CA THR A 403 5.68 -19.06 -14.80
C THR A 403 5.65 -17.98 -15.89
N CYS A 404 6.51 -16.95 -15.80
CA CYS A 404 6.52 -15.84 -16.73
C CYS A 404 7.87 -15.54 -17.41
N GLY A 405 8.85 -16.39 -17.26
CA GLY A 405 10.18 -16.22 -17.89
C GLY A 405 11.33 -16.28 -16.89
N GLY A 406 11.05 -16.31 -15.60
CA GLY A 406 12.05 -16.47 -14.52
C GLY A 406 12.47 -15.17 -13.84
N ALA A 407 12.07 -13.99 -14.35
CA ALA A 407 12.19 -12.71 -13.67
C ALA A 407 10.90 -12.42 -12.87
N PHE A 408 10.98 -11.57 -11.84
CA PHE A 408 9.78 -11.07 -11.19
C PHE A 408 8.94 -10.21 -12.16
N PRO A 409 7.59 -10.25 -12.03
CA PRO A 409 6.73 -9.29 -12.71
C PRO A 409 6.96 -7.89 -12.14
N LYS A 410 6.89 -6.85 -12.99
CA LYS A 410 7.25 -5.49 -12.57
C LYS A 410 6.12 -4.78 -11.82
N TRP A 411 4.95 -4.69 -12.41
CA TRP A 411 3.72 -4.15 -11.83
C TRP A 411 2.58 -5.12 -12.15
N VAL A 412 1.83 -5.59 -11.16
CA VAL A 412 0.95 -6.75 -11.31
C VAL A 412 -0.50 -6.35 -11.17
N GLU A 413 -1.33 -6.67 -12.18
CA GLU A 413 -2.78 -6.67 -12.12
C GLU A 413 -3.32 -7.99 -12.72
N GLY A 414 -4.07 -8.78 -11.97
CA GLY A 414 -4.45 -10.12 -12.38
C GLY A 414 -3.22 -11.01 -12.59
N ASN A 415 -3.10 -11.63 -13.77
CA ASN A 415 -1.90 -12.37 -14.18
C ASN A 415 -1.12 -11.65 -15.29
N THR A 416 -1.03 -10.32 -15.20
CA THR A 416 -0.29 -9.47 -16.14
C THR A 416 0.92 -8.83 -15.46
N SER A 417 1.87 -8.37 -16.26
CA SER A 417 3.01 -7.58 -15.82
C SER A 417 3.08 -6.33 -16.68
N SER A 418 2.90 -5.16 -16.10
CA SER A 418 2.96 -3.90 -16.84
C SER A 418 4.37 -3.32 -16.77
N ASP A 419 4.81 -2.74 -17.88
CA ASP A 419 6.07 -2.00 -17.94
C ASP A 419 5.85 -0.54 -17.57
N VAL A 420 5.52 -0.30 -16.33
CA VAL A 420 5.32 1.02 -15.76
C VAL A 420 6.25 1.21 -14.55
N MET A 421 6.73 2.42 -14.35
CA MET A 421 7.74 2.85 -13.38
C MET A 421 9.14 2.27 -13.59
N PRO A 422 10.20 3.03 -13.25
CA PRO A 422 11.58 2.60 -13.46
C PRO A 422 12.04 1.59 -12.41
N GLY A 423 13.05 0.82 -12.74
CA GLY A 423 13.67 -0.11 -11.81
C GLY A 423 13.05 -1.51 -11.79
N ASP A 424 13.70 -2.40 -11.05
CA ASP A 424 13.22 -3.73 -10.67
C ASP A 424 13.01 -3.72 -9.14
N ASN A 425 11.85 -3.28 -8.69
CA ASN A 425 11.60 -2.95 -7.27
C ASN A 425 11.02 -4.14 -6.48
N VAL A 426 10.55 -5.20 -7.14
CA VAL A 426 10.07 -6.42 -6.47
C VAL A 426 11.13 -7.05 -5.58
N PRO A 427 12.42 -7.14 -5.95
CA PRO A 427 13.47 -7.57 -5.05
C PRO A 427 13.51 -6.81 -3.72
N ILE A 428 13.22 -5.49 -3.74
CA ILE A 428 13.19 -4.66 -2.52
C ILE A 428 12.00 -5.09 -1.63
N LEU A 429 10.79 -5.28 -2.22
CA LEU A 429 9.62 -5.76 -1.50
C LEU A 429 9.91 -7.08 -0.79
N VAL A 430 10.47 -8.05 -1.51
CA VAL A 430 10.75 -9.41 -1.02
C VAL A 430 11.81 -9.38 0.08
N ALA A 431 12.93 -8.70 -0.16
CA ALA A 431 14.00 -8.57 0.81
C ALA A 431 13.51 -7.91 2.11
N GLN A 432 12.80 -6.81 1.99
CA GLN A 432 12.30 -6.05 3.12
C GLN A 432 11.24 -6.83 3.91
N SER A 433 10.28 -7.47 3.22
CA SER A 433 9.28 -8.32 3.87
C SER A 433 9.92 -9.43 4.69
N TYR A 434 10.92 -10.13 4.15
CA TYR A 434 11.67 -11.16 4.87
C TYR A 434 12.36 -10.61 6.13
N LEU A 435 13.06 -9.50 5.98
CA LEU A 435 13.85 -8.89 7.06
C LEU A 435 12.96 -8.30 8.17
N TYR A 436 11.72 -7.91 7.86
CA TYR A 436 10.70 -7.51 8.83
C TYR A 436 9.83 -8.68 9.36
N GLY A 437 10.23 -9.93 9.09
CA GLY A 437 9.68 -11.13 9.73
C GLY A 437 8.70 -11.96 8.90
N ALA A 438 8.37 -11.56 7.67
CA ALA A 438 7.54 -12.37 6.76
C ALA A 438 8.38 -13.44 6.06
N THR A 439 8.71 -14.53 6.77
CA THR A 439 9.64 -15.58 6.30
C THR A 439 8.93 -16.80 5.71
N GLY A 440 7.59 -16.77 5.57
CA GLY A 440 6.75 -17.91 5.14
C GLY A 440 6.74 -18.19 3.64
N PHE A 441 7.84 -17.95 2.90
CA PHE A 441 7.96 -18.17 1.47
C PHE A 441 9.31 -18.80 1.10
N ASP A 442 9.47 -19.25 -0.15
CA ASP A 442 10.74 -19.80 -0.64
C ASP A 442 11.78 -18.71 -0.89
N ALA A 443 12.41 -18.27 0.19
CA ALA A 443 13.43 -17.22 0.19
C ALA A 443 14.67 -17.58 -0.65
N LYS A 444 15.02 -18.87 -0.74
CA LYS A 444 16.17 -19.31 -1.56
C LYS A 444 15.86 -19.20 -3.04
N LYS A 445 14.65 -19.60 -3.45
CA LYS A 445 14.19 -19.44 -4.82
C LYS A 445 14.08 -17.98 -5.20
N ALA A 446 13.55 -17.15 -4.28
CA ALA A 446 13.48 -15.69 -4.48
C ALA A 446 14.89 -15.10 -4.72
N LEU A 447 15.88 -15.44 -3.89
CA LEU A 447 17.25 -14.97 -4.08
C LEU A 447 17.84 -15.45 -5.41
N SER A 448 17.60 -16.70 -5.81
CA SER A 448 18.04 -17.19 -7.15
C SER A 448 17.48 -16.35 -8.28
N ILE A 449 16.16 -16.04 -8.27
CA ILE A 449 15.51 -15.19 -9.27
C ILE A 449 16.17 -13.80 -9.33
N MET A 450 16.39 -13.19 -8.17
CA MET A 450 17.04 -11.88 -8.05
C MET A 450 18.45 -11.87 -8.65
N LEU A 451 19.25 -12.89 -8.33
CA LEU A 451 20.64 -13.00 -8.82
C LEU A 451 20.70 -13.27 -10.32
N ASP A 452 19.81 -14.12 -10.85
CA ASP A 452 19.68 -14.40 -12.27
C ASP A 452 19.33 -13.14 -13.06
N THR A 453 18.37 -12.34 -12.55
CA THR A 453 17.99 -11.05 -13.16
C THR A 453 19.11 -10.02 -13.03
N ALA A 454 19.71 -9.83 -11.86
CA ALA A 454 20.76 -8.87 -11.61
C ALA A 454 22.08 -9.17 -12.38
N SER A 455 22.28 -10.42 -12.83
CA SER A 455 23.39 -10.83 -13.71
C SER A 455 23.09 -10.71 -15.19
N GLY A 456 21.81 -10.64 -15.58
CA GLY A 456 21.35 -10.68 -16.97
C GLY A 456 21.14 -12.10 -17.51
N ALA A 457 21.18 -13.13 -16.65
CA ALA A 457 20.88 -14.50 -17.06
C ALA A 457 19.38 -14.69 -17.41
N VAL A 458 18.51 -13.95 -16.71
CA VAL A 458 17.07 -13.83 -17.00
C VAL A 458 16.72 -12.36 -17.10
N THR A 459 16.00 -11.94 -18.13
CA THR A 459 15.82 -10.53 -18.44
C THR A 459 14.38 -10.05 -18.40
N ALA A 460 13.38 -10.94 -18.44
CA ALA A 460 12.00 -10.52 -18.60
C ALA A 460 10.97 -11.48 -17.97
N CYS A 461 9.84 -10.90 -17.55
CA CYS A 461 8.59 -11.59 -17.23
C CYS A 461 7.51 -11.16 -18.23
N LYS A 462 6.90 -12.11 -18.93
CA LYS A 462 5.85 -11.85 -19.95
C LYS A 462 6.26 -10.80 -21.01
N GLY A 463 7.54 -10.72 -21.35
CA GLY A 463 8.05 -9.75 -22.32
C GLY A 463 8.38 -8.38 -21.75
N VAL A 464 8.07 -8.11 -20.48
CA VAL A 464 8.47 -6.90 -19.77
C VAL A 464 9.88 -7.07 -19.23
N THR A 465 10.80 -6.22 -19.68
CA THR A 465 12.21 -6.26 -19.26
C THR A 465 12.34 -5.74 -17.82
N ALA A 466 12.95 -6.52 -16.95
CA ALA A 466 13.13 -6.16 -15.54
C ALA A 466 14.11 -4.99 -15.35
N LEU A 467 15.26 -5.05 -16.05
CA LEU A 467 16.34 -4.06 -15.96
C LEU A 467 16.75 -3.59 -17.36
N PRO A 468 15.98 -2.67 -17.99
CA PRO A 468 16.38 -2.07 -19.27
C PRO A 468 17.76 -1.40 -19.18
N GLY A 469 18.65 -1.68 -20.14
CA GLY A 469 20.01 -1.12 -20.16
C GLY A 469 20.96 -1.73 -19.12
N LEU A 470 20.70 -2.94 -18.61
CA LEU A 470 21.56 -3.60 -17.62
C LEU A 470 23.02 -3.75 -18.11
N ALA A 471 23.23 -4.00 -19.40
CA ALA A 471 24.58 -4.10 -19.97
C ALA A 471 25.33 -2.77 -19.88
N GLU A 472 24.65 -1.66 -20.14
CA GLU A 472 25.16 -0.30 -20.01
C GLU A 472 25.45 0.02 -18.53
N TYR A 473 24.50 -0.30 -17.62
CA TYR A 473 24.69 -0.13 -16.19
C TYR A 473 25.90 -0.91 -15.65
N GLN A 474 26.09 -2.16 -16.12
CA GLN A 474 27.25 -2.97 -15.74
C GLN A 474 28.57 -2.43 -16.33
N LYS A 475 28.53 -1.86 -17.53
CA LYS A 475 29.71 -1.33 -18.23
C LYS A 475 30.16 0.03 -17.69
N TYR A 476 29.22 0.94 -17.51
CA TYR A 476 29.53 2.35 -17.17
C TYR A 476 29.37 2.64 -15.67
N GLY A 477 28.64 1.79 -14.93
CA GLY A 477 28.22 2.06 -13.56
C GLY A 477 27.07 3.05 -13.46
N TYR A 478 26.38 3.34 -14.55
CA TYR A 478 25.16 4.14 -14.66
C TYR A 478 24.49 3.90 -16.00
N LEU A 479 23.26 4.38 -16.18
CA LEU A 479 22.57 4.37 -17.46
C LEU A 479 22.91 5.66 -18.23
N PRO A 480 23.59 5.56 -19.40
CA PRO A 480 23.95 6.74 -20.17
C PRO A 480 22.72 7.36 -20.86
N ALA A 481 22.59 8.68 -20.80
CA ALA A 481 21.48 9.40 -21.43
C ALA A 481 21.48 9.30 -22.96
N ASP A 482 22.65 9.21 -23.57
CA ASP A 482 22.83 9.08 -25.03
C ASP A 482 22.69 7.64 -25.55
N ALA A 483 22.45 6.66 -24.68
CA ALA A 483 22.18 5.28 -25.07
C ALA A 483 20.71 5.02 -25.46
N PHE A 484 19.82 6.01 -25.31
CA PHE A 484 18.39 5.94 -25.68
C PHE A 484 17.66 4.73 -25.08
N ILE A 485 17.94 4.43 -23.80
CA ILE A 485 17.35 3.31 -23.09
C ILE A 485 15.90 3.66 -22.76
N GLN A 486 14.95 2.83 -23.20
CA GLN A 486 13.57 2.91 -22.77
C GLN A 486 13.47 2.28 -21.37
N VAL A 487 13.39 3.10 -20.33
CA VAL A 487 13.40 2.64 -18.93
C VAL A 487 12.06 2.04 -18.49
N ASP A 488 10.96 2.51 -19.08
CA ASP A 488 9.63 1.93 -19.00
C ASP A 488 8.76 2.34 -20.20
N SER A 489 7.54 1.83 -20.30
CA SER A 489 6.65 2.10 -21.44
C SER A 489 5.96 3.47 -21.40
N SER A 490 5.99 4.16 -20.27
CA SER A 490 5.22 5.38 -20.03
C SER A 490 6.07 6.65 -20.10
N HIS A 491 7.39 6.53 -19.81
CA HIS A 491 8.29 7.66 -19.68
C HIS A 491 9.43 7.61 -20.69
N SER A 492 9.94 8.77 -21.06
CA SER A 492 11.13 8.95 -21.86
C SER A 492 12.18 9.72 -21.04
N GLY A 493 13.44 9.27 -21.03
CA GLY A 493 14.50 9.87 -20.20
C GLY A 493 14.57 9.26 -18.81
N GLY A 494 15.05 10.01 -17.84
CA GLY A 494 15.13 9.57 -16.43
C GLY A 494 16.21 8.51 -16.19
N THR A 495 17.33 8.60 -16.88
CA THR A 495 18.43 7.62 -16.76
C THR A 495 19.16 7.76 -15.43
N ALA A 496 19.23 8.97 -14.86
CA ALA A 496 19.84 9.21 -13.56
C ALA A 496 18.96 8.67 -12.43
N SER A 497 17.66 8.95 -12.42
CA SER A 497 16.72 8.39 -11.43
C SER A 497 16.66 6.86 -11.50
N THR A 498 16.61 6.28 -12.71
CA THR A 498 16.64 4.82 -12.90
C THR A 498 17.93 4.20 -12.40
N THR A 499 19.08 4.89 -12.56
CA THR A 499 20.35 4.45 -11.95
C THR A 499 20.26 4.38 -10.42
N LEU A 500 19.57 5.32 -9.77
CA LEU A 500 19.34 5.27 -8.32
C LEU A 500 18.45 4.09 -7.92
N GLU A 501 17.39 3.80 -8.68
CA GLU A 501 16.52 2.63 -8.43
C GLU A 501 17.31 1.32 -8.56
N TYR A 502 18.18 1.18 -9.58
CA TYR A 502 19.03 -0.01 -9.73
C TYR A 502 20.02 -0.17 -8.56
N ALA A 503 20.60 0.94 -8.10
CA ALA A 503 21.49 0.94 -6.96
C ALA A 503 20.75 0.56 -5.65
N THR A 504 19.50 1.01 -5.49
CA THR A 504 18.63 0.64 -4.35
C THR A 504 18.29 -0.85 -4.39
N THR A 505 17.96 -1.39 -5.56
CA THR A 505 17.69 -2.81 -5.76
C THR A 505 18.92 -3.66 -5.46
N ASP A 506 20.10 -3.28 -5.96
CA ASP A 506 21.36 -3.96 -5.67
C ASP A 506 21.66 -4.01 -4.18
N TYR A 507 21.44 -2.89 -3.49
CA TYR A 507 21.59 -2.83 -2.03
C TYR A 507 20.63 -3.79 -1.32
N ALA A 508 19.36 -3.79 -1.70
CA ALA A 508 18.36 -4.65 -1.08
C ALA A 508 18.67 -6.15 -1.29
N ILE A 509 19.05 -6.55 -2.52
CA ILE A 509 19.47 -7.93 -2.81
C ILE A 509 20.71 -8.29 -2.00
N SER A 510 21.68 -7.37 -1.85
CA SER A 510 22.87 -7.57 -1.00
C SER A 510 22.49 -7.89 0.44
N ARG A 511 21.55 -7.14 1.03
CA ARG A 511 21.07 -7.36 2.40
C ARG A 511 20.34 -8.69 2.55
N PHE A 512 19.54 -9.06 1.56
CA PHE A 512 18.83 -10.33 1.55
C PHE A 512 19.77 -11.53 1.38
N ALA A 513 20.73 -11.44 0.46
CA ALA A 513 21.78 -12.44 0.28
C ALA A 513 22.59 -12.64 1.57
N GLN A 514 22.98 -11.54 2.24
CA GLN A 514 23.68 -11.59 3.53
C GLN A 514 22.86 -12.32 4.60
N ALA A 515 21.55 -12.04 4.69
CA ALA A 515 20.65 -12.69 5.64
C ALA A 515 20.48 -14.20 5.37
N LEU A 516 20.61 -14.63 4.12
CA LEU A 516 20.56 -16.04 3.72
C LEU A 516 21.93 -16.73 3.70
N GLY A 517 23.01 -16.03 4.07
CA GLY A 517 24.36 -16.57 4.17
C GLY A 517 25.17 -16.56 2.87
N ASP A 518 24.67 -15.98 1.78
CA ASP A 518 25.38 -15.78 0.52
C ASP A 518 26.24 -14.50 0.57
N THR A 519 27.37 -14.59 1.28
CA THR A 519 28.26 -13.45 1.50
C THR A 519 28.98 -12.98 0.24
N VAL A 520 29.15 -13.85 -0.78
CA VAL A 520 29.84 -13.53 -2.03
C VAL A 520 28.97 -12.60 -2.87
N ASN A 521 27.73 -12.96 -3.14
CA ASN A 521 26.80 -12.12 -3.88
C ASN A 521 26.41 -10.87 -3.08
N ALA A 522 26.31 -10.97 -1.76
CA ALA A 522 26.11 -9.83 -0.89
C ALA A 522 27.19 -8.77 -1.08
N ALA A 523 28.48 -9.15 -1.02
CA ALA A 523 29.59 -8.21 -1.22
C ALA A 523 29.64 -7.63 -2.63
N LYS A 524 29.37 -8.44 -3.66
CA LYS A 524 29.34 -8.00 -5.07
C LYS A 524 28.27 -6.93 -5.31
N LEU A 525 27.05 -7.16 -4.84
CA LEU A 525 25.93 -6.26 -5.07
C LEU A 525 26.01 -5.02 -4.18
N LEU A 526 26.53 -5.14 -2.96
CA LEU A 526 26.84 -3.99 -2.12
C LEU A 526 27.86 -3.05 -2.80
N ALA A 527 28.89 -3.61 -3.43
CA ALA A 527 29.84 -2.79 -4.19
C ALA A 527 29.18 -2.10 -5.40
N ARG A 528 28.27 -2.81 -6.11
CA ARG A 528 27.55 -2.24 -7.27
C ARG A 528 26.52 -1.18 -6.86
N SER A 529 25.92 -1.30 -5.67
CA SER A 529 25.00 -0.27 -5.17
C SER A 529 25.64 1.11 -5.02
N ALA A 530 26.98 1.18 -4.87
CA ALA A 530 27.72 2.45 -4.83
C ALA A 530 27.70 3.23 -6.18
N ASN A 531 27.17 2.64 -7.23
CA ASN A 531 27.01 3.26 -8.56
C ASN A 531 26.15 4.53 -8.56
N TRP A 532 25.30 4.74 -7.54
CA TRP A 532 24.56 5.98 -7.37
C TRP A 532 25.48 7.22 -7.40
N LYS A 533 26.75 7.10 -6.98
CA LYS A 533 27.72 8.19 -6.99
C LYS A 533 28.09 8.68 -8.38
N ASN A 534 27.94 7.81 -9.39
CA ASN A 534 28.31 8.12 -10.78
C ASN A 534 27.34 9.08 -11.46
N VAL A 535 26.15 9.29 -10.91
CA VAL A 535 25.13 10.23 -11.39
C VAL A 535 24.98 11.48 -10.53
N ILE A 536 25.86 11.66 -9.53
CA ILE A 536 25.96 12.93 -8.78
C ILE A 536 27.02 13.80 -9.44
N ASN A 537 26.58 14.85 -10.11
CA ASN A 537 27.45 15.87 -10.68
C ASN A 537 27.98 16.78 -9.56
N PRO A 538 29.29 16.80 -9.28
CA PRO A 538 29.83 17.58 -8.15
C PRO A 538 29.75 19.09 -8.36
N ALA A 539 29.53 19.57 -9.57
CA ALA A 539 29.51 20.97 -9.96
C ALA A 539 28.34 21.32 -10.89
N ALA A 540 27.15 20.75 -10.60
CA ALA A 540 25.96 21.06 -11.39
C ALA A 540 25.54 22.52 -11.24
N PRO A 541 25.03 23.18 -12.30
CA PRO A 541 24.53 24.55 -12.20
C PRO A 541 23.32 24.63 -11.26
N GLY A 542 23.39 25.48 -10.25
CA GLY A 542 22.25 25.81 -9.40
C GLY A 542 21.42 26.98 -9.98
N SER A 543 20.18 27.12 -9.49
CA SER A 543 19.24 28.15 -9.95
C SER A 543 19.72 29.58 -9.75
N ASN A 544 20.67 29.80 -8.83
CA ASN A 544 21.27 31.10 -8.53
C ASN A 544 22.63 31.34 -9.22
N GLY A 545 23.03 30.44 -10.16
CA GLY A 545 24.32 30.52 -10.85
C GLY A 545 25.51 29.96 -10.07
N ALA A 546 25.34 29.53 -8.81
CA ALA A 546 26.36 28.81 -8.08
C ALA A 546 26.38 27.35 -8.51
N THR A 547 27.52 26.69 -8.42
CA THR A 547 27.60 25.22 -8.64
C THR A 547 27.41 24.48 -7.32
N LEU A 548 26.71 23.34 -7.37
CA LEU A 548 26.47 22.47 -6.22
C LEU A 548 26.41 20.99 -6.64
N PRO A 549 26.78 20.06 -5.73
CA PRO A 549 26.59 18.64 -6.01
C PRO A 549 25.09 18.31 -6.17
N ARG A 550 24.70 17.65 -7.28
CA ARG A 550 23.31 17.34 -7.57
C ARG A 550 23.22 16.16 -8.54
N LEU A 551 22.11 15.41 -8.48
CA LEU A 551 21.77 14.44 -9.52
C LEU A 551 21.81 15.09 -10.90
N SER A 552 22.35 14.40 -11.89
CA SER A 552 22.35 14.83 -13.29
C SER A 552 22.51 13.64 -14.20
N ASP A 553 21.88 13.69 -15.35
CA ASP A 553 22.13 12.71 -16.41
C ASP A 553 23.58 12.81 -16.93
N ARG A 554 24.10 11.65 -17.37
CA ARG A 554 25.47 11.51 -17.84
C ARG A 554 25.52 10.70 -19.11
N ASN A 555 26.31 11.15 -20.10
CA ASN A 555 26.51 10.48 -21.37
C ASN A 555 27.54 9.35 -21.27
N SER A 556 27.55 8.46 -22.25
CA SER A 556 28.47 7.31 -22.33
C SER A 556 29.95 7.70 -22.41
N ASP A 557 30.27 8.91 -22.85
CA ASP A 557 31.63 9.50 -22.86
C ASP A 557 32.04 10.08 -21.48
N GLY A 558 31.16 10.02 -20.49
CA GLY A 558 31.38 10.53 -19.14
C GLY A 558 31.06 12.00 -18.93
N ASN A 559 30.63 12.74 -19.95
CA ASN A 559 30.23 14.14 -19.85
C ASN A 559 28.83 14.26 -19.25
N TRP A 560 28.60 15.31 -18.45
CA TRP A 560 27.29 15.62 -17.90
C TRP A 560 26.38 16.24 -18.97
N VAL A 561 25.10 15.87 -18.93
CA VAL A 561 24.08 16.46 -19.80
C VAL A 561 23.82 17.89 -19.35
N ALA A 562 23.93 18.82 -20.29
CA ALA A 562 23.61 20.22 -20.02
C ALA A 562 22.11 20.37 -19.78
N ASN A 563 21.73 21.11 -18.73
CA ASN A 563 20.33 21.37 -18.36
C ASN A 563 19.50 20.11 -18.06
N SER A 564 20.11 19.01 -17.58
CA SER A 564 19.39 17.88 -17.03
C SER A 564 18.46 18.36 -15.90
N PHE A 565 17.16 18.11 -16.05
CA PHE A 565 16.15 18.55 -15.09
C PHE A 565 15.06 17.49 -14.87
N ASP A 566 14.41 17.01 -15.94
CA ASP A 566 13.29 16.08 -15.84
C ASP A 566 13.77 14.64 -15.57
N GLU A 567 13.18 14.02 -14.56
CA GLU A 567 13.35 12.60 -14.20
C GLU A 567 11.99 11.90 -14.22
N ILE A 568 11.95 10.59 -13.99
CA ILE A 568 10.71 9.84 -13.93
C ILE A 568 9.87 10.33 -12.75
N GLU A 569 8.71 10.90 -13.06
CA GLU A 569 7.80 11.47 -12.05
C GLU A 569 8.49 12.38 -11.03
N GLY A 570 9.27 13.31 -11.53
CA GLY A 570 10.02 14.24 -10.70
C GLY A 570 11.13 14.94 -11.45
N ASN A 571 12.08 15.45 -10.71
CA ASN A 571 13.22 16.19 -11.25
C ASN A 571 14.51 15.94 -10.48
N VAL A 572 15.63 16.39 -11.03
CA VAL A 572 16.96 16.18 -10.44
C VAL A 572 17.12 16.74 -9.03
N GLU A 573 16.38 17.79 -8.65
CA GLU A 573 16.43 18.33 -7.27
C GLU A 573 15.73 17.39 -6.30
N GLN A 574 14.60 16.81 -6.67
CA GLN A 574 13.84 15.84 -5.88
C GLN A 574 14.61 14.54 -5.73
N TYR A 575 15.09 13.99 -6.84
CA TYR A 575 15.85 12.74 -6.84
C TYR A 575 17.25 12.84 -6.23
N THR A 576 17.83 14.04 -6.11
CA THR A 576 19.12 14.22 -5.40
C THR A 576 19.07 13.62 -3.98
N TRP A 577 17.90 13.59 -3.34
CA TRP A 577 17.71 13.06 -1.98
C TRP A 577 17.36 11.58 -1.93
N MET A 578 17.09 10.92 -3.08
CA MET A 578 16.64 9.54 -3.13
C MET A 578 17.81 8.54 -3.12
N VAL A 579 18.60 8.57 -2.05
CA VAL A 579 19.66 7.59 -1.73
C VAL A 579 19.47 7.09 -0.29
N PRO A 580 18.30 6.50 0.05
CA PRO A 580 17.98 6.18 1.45
C PRO A 580 18.85 5.06 2.02
N PHE A 581 19.54 4.29 1.19
CA PHE A 581 20.40 3.18 1.61
C PHE A 581 21.86 3.59 1.92
N ASP A 582 22.29 4.80 1.53
CA ASP A 582 23.64 5.35 1.84
C ASP A 582 23.53 6.83 2.22
N ILE A 583 22.69 7.15 3.22
CA ILE A 583 22.45 8.53 3.67
C ILE A 583 23.75 9.22 4.13
N PRO A 584 24.64 8.59 4.92
CA PRO A 584 25.91 9.21 5.28
C PRO A 584 26.79 9.50 4.07
N GLY A 585 26.83 8.61 3.08
CA GLY A 585 27.56 8.82 1.83
C GLY A 585 26.98 10.00 1.05
N LEU A 586 25.65 10.11 0.96
CA LEU A 586 24.96 11.24 0.33
C LEU A 586 25.28 12.55 1.04
N MET A 587 25.15 12.59 2.37
CA MET A 587 25.48 13.79 3.16
C MET A 587 26.92 14.25 2.93
N GLY A 588 27.87 13.28 2.86
CA GLY A 588 29.29 13.55 2.61
C GLY A 588 29.52 14.16 1.22
N VAL A 589 28.91 13.61 0.18
CA VAL A 589 29.03 14.10 -1.21
C VAL A 589 28.39 15.47 -1.38
N LEU A 590 27.29 15.74 -0.66
CA LEU A 590 26.58 17.03 -0.72
C LEU A 590 27.25 18.13 0.14
N GLY A 591 28.37 17.87 0.81
CA GLY A 591 29.16 18.85 1.56
C GLY A 591 28.91 18.90 3.06
N GLY A 592 28.27 17.87 3.63
CA GLY A 592 28.02 17.74 5.06
C GLY A 592 26.97 18.70 5.61
N ASP A 593 26.80 18.73 6.91
CA ASP A 593 25.76 19.51 7.62
C ASP A 593 25.66 20.98 7.18
N ALA A 594 26.79 21.62 7.03
CA ALA A 594 26.86 23.06 6.71
C ALA A 594 26.24 23.38 5.32
N ALA A 595 26.31 22.45 4.38
CA ALA A 595 25.71 22.61 3.05
C ALA A 595 24.31 21.97 2.98
N VAL A 596 24.14 20.80 3.58
CA VAL A 596 22.91 20.01 3.49
C VAL A 596 21.74 20.66 4.24
N VAL A 597 21.93 21.10 5.49
CA VAL A 597 20.84 21.67 6.29
C VAL A 597 20.17 22.89 5.64
N PRO A 598 20.89 23.91 5.19
CA PRO A 598 20.26 25.05 4.49
C PRO A 598 19.59 24.66 3.17
N ARG A 599 20.15 23.66 2.45
CA ARG A 599 19.57 23.17 1.19
C ARG A 599 18.26 22.42 1.44
N LEU A 600 18.21 21.56 2.47
CA LEU A 600 16.97 20.92 2.90
C LEU A 600 15.92 21.93 3.37
N ASP A 601 16.34 23.03 4.06
CA ASP A 601 15.42 24.09 4.47
C ASP A 601 14.76 24.76 3.27
N THR A 602 15.52 25.04 2.22
CA THR A 602 15.00 25.61 0.98
C THR A 602 14.11 24.60 0.24
N PHE A 603 14.54 23.33 0.15
CA PHE A 603 13.81 22.26 -0.52
C PHE A 603 12.44 22.02 0.14
N ASN A 604 12.37 21.99 1.47
CA ASN A 604 11.16 21.74 2.25
C ASN A 604 10.31 23.01 2.53
N ALA A 605 10.63 24.14 1.90
CA ALA A 605 9.82 25.35 2.05
C ALA A 605 8.39 25.15 1.56
N TYR A 606 8.22 24.40 0.47
CA TYR A 606 6.94 23.92 -0.05
C TYR A 606 6.86 22.40 0.16
N LEU A 607 5.69 21.90 0.56
CA LEU A 607 5.55 20.47 0.97
C LEU A 607 5.07 19.55 -0.14
N ASN A 608 4.39 20.12 -1.15
CA ASN A 608 3.79 19.35 -2.22
C ASN A 608 3.83 20.17 -3.51
N ALA A 609 5.00 20.25 -4.10
CA ALA A 609 5.29 21.29 -5.11
C ALA A 609 5.14 20.80 -6.57
N GLY A 610 4.84 19.50 -6.79
CA GLY A 610 4.71 18.89 -8.12
C GLY A 610 6.06 18.59 -8.80
N SER A 611 5.98 17.91 -9.95
CA SER A 611 7.14 17.35 -10.69
C SER A 611 8.08 18.42 -11.25
N LYS A 612 7.56 19.61 -11.57
CA LYS A 612 8.32 20.69 -12.22
C LYS A 612 8.94 21.70 -11.25
N SER A 613 8.76 21.49 -9.94
CA SER A 613 9.29 22.39 -8.92
C SER A 613 10.54 21.83 -8.23
N PRO A 614 11.56 22.65 -7.91
CA PRO A 614 12.76 22.19 -7.22
C PRO A 614 12.55 22.01 -5.70
N HIS A 615 11.32 21.76 -5.25
CA HIS A 615 10.92 21.63 -3.86
C HIS A 615 10.34 20.24 -3.57
N LEU A 616 10.08 19.97 -2.29
CA LEU A 616 9.48 18.71 -1.86
C LEU A 616 8.12 18.47 -2.54
N TRP A 617 7.95 17.30 -3.09
CA TRP A 617 6.68 16.78 -3.60
C TRP A 617 6.29 15.52 -2.81
N ILE A 618 5.71 15.72 -1.61
CA ILE A 618 5.36 14.60 -0.71
C ILE A 618 4.22 13.74 -1.26
N GLY A 619 3.49 14.23 -2.25
CA GLY A 619 2.47 13.46 -2.96
C GLY A 619 3.04 12.47 -3.97
N ASN A 620 4.37 12.30 -4.03
CA ASN A 620 5.01 11.28 -4.85
C ASN A 620 6.12 10.53 -4.10
N GLU A 621 6.25 9.25 -4.37
CA GLU A 621 7.01 8.25 -3.61
C GLU A 621 8.51 8.51 -3.46
N PRO A 622 9.23 9.03 -4.48
CA PRO A 622 10.66 9.34 -4.33
C PRO A 622 10.97 10.27 -3.15
N ALA A 623 10.00 11.08 -2.74
CA ALA A 623 10.15 12.05 -1.67
C ALA A 623 9.89 11.49 -0.25
N PHE A 624 9.37 10.28 -0.10
CA PHE A 624 8.90 9.74 1.19
C PHE A 624 9.99 9.69 2.27
N ALA A 625 11.24 9.41 1.90
CA ALA A 625 12.36 9.41 2.83
C ALA A 625 12.91 10.82 3.15
N THR A 626 12.70 11.79 2.28
CA THR A 626 13.35 13.11 2.36
C THR A 626 13.05 13.89 3.66
N PRO A 627 11.80 13.91 4.20
CA PRO A 627 11.50 14.60 5.45
C PRO A 627 12.27 14.09 6.67
N TRP A 628 12.80 12.86 6.60
CA TRP A 628 13.52 12.20 7.68
C TRP A 628 15.02 12.45 7.67
N LEU A 629 15.55 13.00 6.58
CA LEU A 629 17.00 13.21 6.38
C LEU A 629 17.66 14.13 7.42
N TYR A 630 16.93 15.05 8.05
CA TYR A 630 17.49 15.86 9.12
C TYR A 630 17.90 15.01 10.35
N ASN A 631 17.37 13.81 10.51
CA ASN A 631 17.80 12.88 11.56
C ASN A 631 19.26 12.42 11.42
N TRP A 632 19.83 12.57 10.21
CA TRP A 632 21.22 12.26 9.88
C TRP A 632 22.13 13.48 9.93
N THR A 633 21.63 14.61 10.43
CA THR A 633 22.34 15.87 10.59
C THR A 633 22.38 16.31 12.06
N SER A 634 22.98 17.44 12.35
CA SER A 634 22.92 18.05 13.69
C SER A 634 21.53 18.63 14.05
N ARG A 635 20.52 18.48 13.17
CA ARG A 635 19.20 19.12 13.31
C ARG A 635 18.00 18.15 13.25
N PRO A 636 17.98 17.08 14.05
CA PRO A 636 16.82 16.15 14.11
C PRO A 636 15.51 16.85 14.53
N ASP A 637 15.59 17.97 15.22
CA ASP A 637 14.46 18.84 15.55
C ASP A 637 13.68 19.30 14.31
N LYS A 638 14.35 19.45 13.15
CA LYS A 638 13.71 19.83 11.89
C LYS A 638 12.90 18.69 11.27
N THR A 639 13.32 17.42 11.41
CA THR A 639 12.47 16.27 11.07
C THR A 639 11.16 16.32 11.85
N GLN A 640 11.23 16.54 13.18
CA GLN A 640 10.06 16.58 14.05
C GLN A 640 9.06 17.66 13.62
N ALA A 641 9.55 18.86 13.33
CA ALA A 641 8.73 19.97 12.86
C ALA A 641 8.15 19.72 11.46
N LEU A 642 8.97 19.20 10.52
CA LEU A 642 8.58 18.99 9.13
C LEU A 642 7.54 17.86 9.00
N VAL A 643 7.78 16.71 9.61
CA VAL A 643 6.85 15.60 9.58
C VAL A 643 5.49 15.99 10.18
N ARG A 644 5.49 16.73 11.31
CA ARG A 644 4.25 17.25 11.91
C ARG A 644 3.54 18.21 10.95
N ARG A 645 4.27 19.12 10.29
CA ARG A 645 3.71 20.02 9.26
C ARG A 645 3.06 19.24 8.12
N ILE A 646 3.70 18.20 7.62
CA ILE A 646 3.16 17.35 6.55
C ILE A 646 1.87 16.67 7.03
N LEU A 647 1.85 16.05 8.22
CA LEU A 647 0.67 15.40 8.78
C LEU A 647 -0.54 16.35 8.97
N ASP A 648 -0.27 17.61 9.29
CA ASP A 648 -1.31 18.61 9.56
C ASP A 648 -1.79 19.34 8.30
N GLU A 649 -0.88 19.65 7.35
CA GLU A 649 -1.16 20.49 6.19
C GLU A 649 -1.52 19.67 4.94
N GLN A 650 -0.93 18.47 4.74
CA GLN A 650 -1.06 17.70 3.51
C GLN A 650 -2.08 16.57 3.61
N PHE A 651 -2.44 16.15 4.81
CA PHE A 651 -3.46 15.13 5.04
C PHE A 651 -4.67 15.74 5.74
N THR A 652 -5.85 15.67 5.11
CA THR A 652 -7.07 16.28 5.64
C THR A 652 -8.22 15.27 5.69
N THR A 653 -9.37 15.68 6.24
CA THR A 653 -10.60 14.87 6.28
C THR A 653 -11.54 15.14 5.11
N ALA A 654 -11.13 15.93 4.13
CA ALA A 654 -11.88 16.19 2.90
C ALA A 654 -11.76 15.04 1.90
N ALA A 655 -12.61 15.00 0.89
CA ALA A 655 -12.49 14.06 -0.22
C ALA A 655 -11.16 14.22 -0.98
N SER A 656 -10.61 15.45 -1.04
CA SER A 656 -9.27 15.76 -1.57
C SER A 656 -8.15 15.63 -0.50
N GLY A 657 -8.31 14.78 0.50
CA GLY A 657 -7.51 14.76 1.72
C GLY A 657 -6.19 14.02 1.65
N LEU A 658 -5.72 13.59 0.48
CA LEU A 658 -4.41 13.00 0.26
C LEU A 658 -3.55 13.92 -0.63
N PRO A 659 -2.22 13.97 -0.45
CA PRO A 659 -1.34 14.88 -1.18
C PRO A 659 -1.08 14.48 -2.64
N GLY A 660 -1.37 13.26 -3.03
CA GLY A 660 -1.18 12.67 -4.36
C GLY A 660 -1.87 11.32 -4.43
N ASN A 661 -1.51 10.51 -5.41
CA ASN A 661 -2.01 9.15 -5.55
C ASN A 661 -1.76 8.36 -4.26
N ASP A 662 -2.72 7.52 -3.89
CA ASP A 662 -2.52 6.64 -2.72
C ASP A 662 -1.67 5.40 -3.03
N ASP A 663 -1.58 5.06 -4.32
CA ASP A 663 -0.78 3.97 -4.91
C ASP A 663 -0.82 2.69 -4.09
N GLU A 664 -2.04 2.12 -4.08
CA GLU A 664 -2.38 0.91 -3.31
C GLU A 664 -2.11 1.04 -1.80
N GLY A 665 -2.16 2.26 -1.26
CA GLY A 665 -1.94 2.53 0.16
C GLY A 665 -0.50 2.89 0.52
N ALA A 666 0.38 3.18 -0.43
CA ALA A 666 1.75 3.63 -0.16
C ALA A 666 1.77 4.98 0.55
N THR A 667 1.05 5.98 0.04
CA THR A 667 0.90 7.31 0.66
C THR A 667 0.21 7.24 2.02
N SER A 668 -0.86 6.45 2.13
CA SER A 668 -1.54 6.19 3.41
C SER A 668 -0.62 5.47 4.41
N GLY A 669 0.21 4.54 3.95
CA GLY A 669 1.21 3.85 4.76
C GLY A 669 2.25 4.80 5.35
N TRP A 670 2.70 5.78 4.56
CA TRP A 670 3.58 6.84 5.05
C TRP A 670 2.93 7.63 6.19
N PHE A 671 1.63 8.01 6.04
CA PHE A 671 0.88 8.70 7.10
C PHE A 671 0.79 7.86 8.39
N VAL A 672 0.49 6.56 8.28
CA VAL A 672 0.40 5.65 9.44
C VAL A 672 1.73 5.62 10.18
N TRP A 673 2.84 5.42 9.49
CA TRP A 673 4.16 5.42 10.09
C TRP A 673 4.50 6.75 10.78
N ALA A 674 4.33 7.85 10.06
CA ALA A 674 4.63 9.19 10.56
C ALA A 674 3.79 9.54 11.81
N ALA A 675 2.51 9.16 11.82
CA ALA A 675 1.62 9.37 12.95
C ALA A 675 2.01 8.55 14.19
N LEU A 676 2.64 7.38 14.00
CA LEU A 676 3.22 6.57 15.08
C LEU A 676 4.58 7.11 15.57
N GLY A 677 5.16 8.08 14.88
CA GLY A 677 6.50 8.60 15.17
C GLY A 677 7.64 7.68 14.72
N LEU A 678 7.37 6.79 13.77
CA LEU A 678 8.30 5.79 13.21
C LEU A 678 8.33 5.90 11.69
N TYR A 679 9.43 5.49 11.04
CA TYR A 679 9.46 5.29 9.58
C TYR A 679 10.56 4.32 9.17
N PRO A 680 10.30 3.32 8.29
CA PRO A 680 11.27 2.36 7.80
C PRO A 680 12.14 2.98 6.68
N GLU A 681 12.94 3.99 7.02
CA GLU A 681 13.61 4.90 6.10
C GLU A 681 14.59 4.21 5.12
N ILE A 682 15.27 3.14 5.58
CA ILE A 682 16.32 2.49 4.80
C ILE A 682 15.77 1.18 4.21
N PRO A 683 15.62 1.07 2.88
CA PRO A 683 15.15 -0.16 2.25
C PRO A 683 15.98 -1.39 2.63
N ALA A 684 15.33 -2.50 2.95
CA ALA A 684 15.97 -3.75 3.36
C ALA A 684 16.91 -3.66 4.58
N VAL A 685 16.76 -2.62 5.41
CA VAL A 685 17.38 -2.54 6.73
C VAL A 685 16.28 -2.50 7.78
N PRO A 686 16.08 -3.59 8.55
CA PRO A 686 14.98 -3.66 9.48
C PRO A 686 15.22 -2.76 10.69
N GLY A 687 14.48 -1.67 10.76
CA GLY A 687 14.57 -0.64 11.79
C GLY A 687 13.74 0.60 11.43
N PHE A 688 13.70 1.55 12.32
CA PHE A 688 12.86 2.75 12.18
C PHE A 688 13.64 3.99 12.60
N THR A 689 13.56 5.01 11.76
CA THR A 689 13.90 6.38 12.16
C THR A 689 12.77 6.98 12.98
N LEU A 690 13.08 7.87 13.92
CA LEU A 690 12.16 8.33 14.95
C LEU A 690 11.82 9.82 14.80
N THR A 691 10.57 10.14 15.12
CA THR A 691 10.07 11.50 15.34
C THR A 691 9.05 11.52 16.50
N SER A 692 8.47 12.67 16.78
CA SER A 692 7.38 12.76 17.78
C SER A 692 6.09 12.14 17.24
N PRO A 693 5.44 11.21 17.97
CA PRO A 693 4.16 10.64 17.57
C PRO A 693 3.03 11.70 17.58
N LEU A 694 2.01 11.49 16.74
CA LEU A 694 0.84 12.37 16.64
C LEU A 694 -0.15 12.13 17.79
N PHE A 695 -0.19 10.91 18.31
CA PHE A 695 -1.15 10.49 19.35
C PHE A 695 -0.46 10.33 20.71
N PRO A 696 -1.16 10.63 21.79
CA PRO A 696 -0.61 10.42 23.14
C PRO A 696 -0.33 8.97 23.49
N HIS A 697 -1.08 8.04 22.90
CA HIS A 697 -0.88 6.61 23.10
C HIS A 697 -1.21 5.83 21.84
N ALA A 698 -0.35 4.85 21.52
CA ALA A 698 -0.63 3.83 20.51
C ALA A 698 -0.26 2.44 21.04
N THR A 699 -1.08 1.44 20.68
CA THR A 699 -0.79 0.02 20.91
C THR A 699 -0.77 -0.71 19.58
N ILE A 700 0.34 -1.32 19.21
CA ILE A 700 0.53 -2.10 18.00
C ILE A 700 0.53 -3.57 18.36
N ARG A 701 -0.43 -4.33 17.82
CA ARG A 701 -0.51 -5.80 17.95
C ARG A 701 0.31 -6.43 16.84
N LEU A 702 1.45 -6.98 17.20
CA LEU A 702 2.39 -7.58 16.25
C LEU A 702 1.89 -8.93 15.75
N GLY A 703 2.28 -9.31 14.53
CA GLY A 703 1.88 -10.59 13.94
C GLY A 703 2.32 -11.84 14.72
N ASN A 704 3.25 -11.71 15.64
CA ASN A 704 3.66 -12.79 16.57
C ASN A 704 2.86 -12.82 17.89
N GLY A 705 1.77 -12.04 17.99
CA GLY A 705 0.91 -11.96 19.18
C GLY A 705 1.45 -11.11 20.33
N LYS A 706 2.57 -10.43 20.15
CA LYS A 706 3.12 -9.46 21.12
C LYS A 706 2.55 -8.07 20.86
N THR A 707 2.76 -7.13 21.78
CA THR A 707 2.35 -5.75 21.65
C THR A 707 3.51 -4.80 21.84
N LEU A 708 3.55 -3.74 21.04
CA LEU A 708 4.39 -2.57 21.24
C LEU A 708 3.52 -1.39 21.62
N ALA A 709 3.81 -0.76 22.77
CA ALA A 709 3.18 0.50 23.17
C ALA A 709 4.06 1.70 22.75
N ILE A 710 3.43 2.80 22.37
CA ILE A 710 4.08 4.10 22.14
C ILE A 710 3.33 5.13 22.96
N ASP A 711 4.03 5.83 23.84
CA ASP A 711 3.44 6.77 24.80
C ASP A 711 4.14 8.12 24.74
N THR A 712 3.38 9.20 24.94
CA THR A 712 3.95 10.54 25.14
C THR A 712 3.41 11.21 26.40
N ASP A 713 4.24 11.99 27.09
CA ASP A 713 3.88 12.70 28.31
C ASP A 713 3.21 14.06 28.08
N HIS A 714 3.49 14.74 26.94
CA HIS A 714 2.95 16.06 26.59
C HIS A 714 2.28 16.02 25.21
N PRO A 715 1.04 15.50 25.11
CA PRO A 715 0.33 15.41 23.83
C PRO A 715 0.15 16.80 23.19
N GLY A 716 0.46 16.89 21.90
CA GLY A 716 0.36 18.14 21.13
C GLY A 716 1.69 18.88 20.94
N SER A 717 2.66 18.71 21.84
CA SER A 717 4.02 19.19 21.66
C SER A 717 4.74 18.38 20.55
N ILE A 718 5.67 19.00 19.84
CA ILE A 718 6.28 18.40 18.65
C ILE A 718 7.77 18.07 18.80
N TYR A 719 8.47 18.62 19.81
CA TYR A 719 9.91 18.41 19.93
C TYR A 719 10.23 17.36 20.99
N VAL A 720 10.94 16.32 20.60
CA VAL A 720 11.41 15.27 21.52
C VAL A 720 12.48 15.84 22.45
N LYS A 721 12.26 15.77 23.77
CA LYS A 721 13.24 16.13 24.81
C LYS A 721 14.07 14.94 25.24
N ASN A 722 13.43 13.80 25.34
CA ASN A 722 14.03 12.52 25.64
C ASN A 722 13.13 11.40 25.10
N ALA A 723 13.71 10.22 24.90
CA ALA A 723 12.98 9.02 24.58
C ALA A 723 13.56 7.82 25.34
N ALA A 724 12.78 6.77 25.54
CA ALA A 724 13.25 5.53 26.12
C ALA A 724 12.58 4.32 25.45
N LEU A 725 13.31 3.21 25.36
CA LEU A 725 12.79 1.90 24.97
C LEU A 725 12.86 0.96 26.16
N ASN A 726 11.71 0.45 26.59
CA ASN A 726 11.60 -0.43 27.78
C ASN A 726 12.26 0.19 29.04
N GLY A 727 12.17 1.52 29.18
CA GLY A 727 12.78 2.28 30.28
C GLY A 727 14.26 2.61 30.10
N ALA A 728 14.94 2.05 29.11
CA ALA A 728 16.33 2.41 28.77
C ALA A 728 16.37 3.66 27.87
N PRO A 729 17.21 4.67 28.18
CA PRO A 729 17.27 5.89 27.37
C PRO A 729 17.66 5.62 25.92
N LEU A 730 16.90 6.21 24.99
CA LEU A 730 17.23 6.30 23.58
C LEU A 730 17.86 7.69 23.31
N THR A 731 19.13 7.69 22.95
CA THR A 731 19.87 8.93 22.69
C THR A 731 19.93 9.31 21.22
N GLY A 732 19.62 8.35 20.33
CA GLY A 732 19.61 8.52 18.89
C GLY A 732 18.21 8.49 18.28
N THR A 733 18.16 8.78 16.99
CA THR A 733 16.93 8.83 16.19
C THR A 733 16.61 7.54 15.45
N TRP A 734 17.23 6.41 15.83
CA TRP A 734 17.05 5.09 15.19
C TRP A 734 16.81 3.99 16.23
N ILE A 735 15.90 3.08 15.88
CA ILE A 735 15.66 1.81 16.60
C ILE A 735 15.80 0.65 15.62
N ASP A 736 16.60 -0.37 15.97
CA ASP A 736 16.65 -1.61 15.20
C ASP A 736 15.37 -2.42 15.42
N PHE A 737 14.85 -3.04 14.36
CA PHE A 737 13.64 -3.86 14.40
C PHE A 737 13.72 -4.97 15.46
N ALA A 738 14.88 -5.60 15.62
CA ALA A 738 15.11 -6.64 16.60
C ALA A 738 14.79 -6.20 18.05
N GLN A 739 14.92 -4.91 18.36
CA GLN A 739 14.65 -4.38 19.70
C GLN A 739 13.15 -4.24 20.01
N VAL A 740 12.30 -4.20 18.97
CA VAL A 740 10.84 -4.02 19.08
C VAL A 740 10.04 -5.17 18.49
N SER A 741 10.65 -6.10 17.77
CA SER A 741 9.98 -7.24 17.12
C SER A 741 9.27 -8.17 18.10
N ASN A 742 9.69 -8.18 19.36
CA ASN A 742 9.05 -8.95 20.43
C ASN A 742 8.15 -8.10 21.36
N GLY A 743 7.75 -6.92 20.88
CA GLY A 743 6.96 -5.98 21.67
C GLY A 743 7.80 -5.12 22.62
N GLY A 744 7.14 -4.42 23.53
CA GLY A 744 7.79 -3.54 24.50
C GLY A 744 7.06 -2.19 24.59
N ALA A 745 7.78 -1.15 25.05
CA ALA A 745 7.25 0.19 25.16
C ALA A 745 8.28 1.23 24.72
N ILE A 746 7.88 2.14 23.85
CA ILE A 746 8.61 3.36 23.52
C ILE A 746 7.92 4.52 24.22
N THR A 747 8.67 5.32 24.96
CA THR A 747 8.15 6.52 25.61
C THR A 747 8.87 7.76 25.11
N PHE A 748 8.11 8.82 24.84
CA PHE A 748 8.64 10.11 24.39
C PHE A 748 8.29 11.20 25.40
N GLY A 749 9.30 11.89 25.92
CA GLY A 749 9.12 13.16 26.60
C GLY A 749 9.14 14.31 25.57
N LEU A 750 8.00 14.99 25.38
CA LEU A 750 7.87 16.03 24.36
C LEU A 750 7.93 17.44 24.98
N GLY A 751 8.06 18.47 24.17
CA GLY A 751 8.00 19.86 24.54
C GLY A 751 7.85 20.80 23.34
N ASP A 752 7.61 22.10 23.61
CA ASP A 752 7.25 23.10 22.59
C ASP A 752 8.46 23.78 21.93
N THR A 753 9.67 23.50 22.38
CA THR A 753 10.89 24.07 21.81
C THR A 753 11.88 22.99 21.40
N PRO A 754 12.71 23.21 20.39
CA PRO A 754 13.76 22.30 20.00
C PRO A 754 14.67 21.87 21.16
N SER A 755 15.22 20.67 21.10
CA SER A 755 16.13 20.09 22.10
C SER A 755 17.44 19.63 21.48
N ALA A 756 18.33 19.08 22.31
CA ALA A 756 19.56 18.43 21.86
C ALA A 756 19.40 16.93 21.59
N TRP A 757 18.21 16.35 21.79
CA TRP A 757 17.98 14.92 21.58
C TRP A 757 18.22 14.52 20.12
N GLY A 758 18.86 13.39 19.93
CA GLY A 758 19.17 12.84 18.61
C GLY A 758 20.40 13.44 17.91
N LYS A 759 20.97 14.57 18.40
CA LYS A 759 22.09 15.25 17.72
C LYS A 759 23.40 14.47 17.69
N SER A 760 23.57 13.46 18.51
CA SER A 760 24.80 12.68 18.63
C SER A 760 24.95 11.57 17.58
N GLN A 761 24.00 11.40 16.66
CA GLN A 761 23.93 10.27 15.74
C GLN A 761 24.55 10.54 14.35
N ALA A 762 25.23 11.66 14.15
CA ALA A 762 25.88 12.01 12.87
C ALA A 762 27.01 11.05 12.41
N ALA A 763 27.16 9.87 13.03
CA ALA A 763 28.16 8.86 12.68
C ALA A 763 27.56 7.43 12.82
N ARG A 764 26.90 6.93 11.77
CA ARG A 764 26.66 5.51 11.54
C ARG A 764 27.32 5.06 10.25
#